data_01c6c7f712046a7664bdb353b6ab5b35
#
_entry.id   01c6c7f712046a7664bdb353b6ab5b35
#
_cell.length_a   1.000
_cell.length_b   1.000
_cell.length_c   1.000
_cell.angle_alpha   90.00
_cell.angle_beta   90.00
_cell.angle_gamma   90.00
#
_symmetry.space_group_name_H-M   'P 1'
#
loop_
_entity.id
_entity.type
_entity.pdbx_description
1 polymer ?
#
loop_
_entity_poly.entity_id
_entity_poly.type
_entity_poly.pdbx_seq_one_letter_code
_entity_poly.pdbx_strand_id
1 'polypeptide(L)'
;MKMLSACLLLLPFISCTQVQDTKNDAVIEQKIEALLSRMTLEEKIGQMNQISSYGNIEDMSGLIKKGEVGSILNEVDPVRVNALQRVAMEESRLGIPLLMARDVIHGFKTIFPIPLGQAASFNPQVAKDGARVAAVEASAVGICWTFAPMIDVARDPRWGRMAEGCGEDTYLTSVMGVAMVEGFQGDSLNSPTSIAACPKHFVGYGAAEGGRDYNSTFIPERRLRDVYLPPFEAVAKAGAATFMTSFNDNDGAPSTGNTFILKDVLRGEWGFDGIVVSDWASVAEMMAHGFAADSKEAAMKAVNAGVDMEMVSYTFVKELPELIKEGKVKKSAIDDAVRNILRIKFRLGLFDNPYVDEKRIEELYAPSHLEAAKQAAVESVILLKNEKETLPLQSSVKTVAVVGPMANAPYDQLGTWIFDGDKTKTVTPLKAIKELVGDKVQVIYEPGLTYSRDKNMAGVAKAAAAAARADVILAFVGEEAILSGEAHCLADLNLQGAQSELIAALAKTGKPVVTVVMAGRPLTIGKEVELSSAVLYSFHPGTMGGPALADLLWGKAVPSGKTPVTFPKMVGQIPVYYAHNSSGRPATRNEVLLNDIPLEAGQTSLGCTSFYMDAGFDPLYPFGYGLSYTTFKYDNVKLSSANLKKEDVLTVTFDLENTGKYEGTEVAQLYVQDKFASVTRPVKELKRFARVTLKPGEKKNVSFELPISELAFWNIDMVKTVEAGDFALWVAPDSQSGEEVFFKVVD
;
A
#
# COMPACT_ATOMS: atom_id res chain seq x y z
N MET A 1 14.14 25.91 46.15
CA MET A 1 12.89 25.56 45.48
C MET A 1 13.18 24.33 44.63
N LYS A 2 12.70 23.18 45.08
CA LYS A 2 13.02 21.88 44.47
C LYS A 2 12.08 21.66 43.25
N MET A 3 12.65 21.47 42.05
CA MET A 3 11.92 20.98 40.89
C MET A 3 11.75 19.45 41.03
N LEU A 4 10.52 19.00 41.09
CA LEU A 4 10.17 17.58 40.97
C LEU A 4 10.20 17.20 39.49
N SER A 5 11.07 16.26 39.19
CA SER A 5 11.08 15.54 37.89
C SER A 5 10.04 14.44 37.99
N ALA A 6 9.00 14.52 37.17
CA ALA A 6 8.00 13.44 37.03
C ALA A 6 8.52 12.42 36.00
N CYS A 7 9.04 11.29 36.53
CA CYS A 7 9.23 10.08 35.72
C CYS A 7 7.87 9.45 35.49
N LEU A 8 7.38 9.45 34.22
CA LEU A 8 6.25 8.63 33.80
C LEU A 8 6.77 7.19 33.62
N LEU A 9 6.44 6.34 34.56
CA LEU A 9 6.59 4.89 34.45
C LEU A 9 5.47 4.37 33.51
N LEU A 10 5.84 3.99 32.30
CA LEU A 10 5.01 3.15 31.44
C LEU A 10 5.02 1.71 31.97
N LEU A 11 4.00 1.37 32.72
CA LEU A 11 3.69 -0.03 33.07
C LEU A 11 3.10 -0.74 31.85
N PRO A 12 3.46 -2.00 31.58
CA PRO A 12 2.88 -2.74 30.47
C PRO A 12 1.42 -3.12 30.79
N PHE A 13 0.49 -2.52 30.07
CA PHE A 13 -0.92 -2.97 30.00
C PHE A 13 -1.04 -4.23 29.14
N ILE A 14 -0.46 -5.33 29.58
CA ILE A 14 -0.64 -6.65 28.93
C ILE A 14 -1.18 -7.60 29.99
N SER A 15 -2.46 -7.59 30.28
CA SER A 15 -3.03 -8.76 30.94
C SER A 15 -4.56 -8.84 31.10
N CYS A 16 -5.31 -7.76 30.82
CA CYS A 16 -6.78 -7.86 30.94
C CYS A 16 -7.51 -8.19 29.65
N THR A 17 -7.04 -7.72 28.49
CA THR A 17 -7.64 -7.97 27.17
C THR A 17 -7.49 -9.44 26.74
N GLN A 18 -6.33 -10.03 26.90
CA GLN A 18 -6.09 -11.42 26.49
C GLN A 18 -6.96 -12.47 27.24
N VAL A 19 -7.29 -12.23 28.50
CA VAL A 19 -8.12 -13.19 29.29
C VAL A 19 -9.60 -13.08 28.93
N GLN A 20 -10.06 -11.92 28.48
CA GLN A 20 -11.46 -11.72 28.09
C GLN A 20 -11.72 -12.28 26.69
N ASP A 21 -10.76 -12.15 25.77
CA ASP A 21 -10.84 -12.70 24.41
C ASP A 21 -10.87 -14.23 24.40
N THR A 22 -10.03 -14.90 25.18
CA THR A 22 -9.99 -16.39 25.23
C THR A 22 -11.27 -17.02 25.75
N LYS A 23 -12.02 -16.36 26.67
CA LYS A 23 -13.31 -16.85 27.11
C LYS A 23 -14.40 -16.68 26.06
N ASN A 24 -14.37 -15.56 25.32
CA ASN A 24 -15.31 -15.31 24.25
C ASN A 24 -15.10 -16.29 23.08
N ASP A 25 -13.85 -16.55 22.71
CA ASP A 25 -13.50 -17.50 21.67
C ASP A 25 -13.97 -18.93 22.01
N ALA A 26 -13.82 -19.38 23.25
CA ALA A 26 -14.31 -20.70 23.67
C ALA A 26 -15.83 -20.82 23.53
N VAL A 27 -16.59 -19.77 23.82
CA VAL A 27 -18.05 -19.73 23.62
C VAL A 27 -18.41 -19.72 22.15
N ILE A 28 -17.67 -18.98 21.33
CA ILE A 28 -17.84 -18.96 19.86
C ILE A 28 -17.62 -20.36 19.29
N GLU A 29 -16.53 -21.04 19.65
CA GLU A 29 -16.23 -22.39 19.17
C GLU A 29 -17.36 -23.40 19.55
N GLN A 30 -17.92 -23.32 20.77
CA GLN A 30 -19.07 -24.14 21.15
C GLN A 30 -20.31 -23.88 20.27
N LYS A 31 -20.60 -22.60 19.93
CA LYS A 31 -21.70 -22.23 19.04
C LYS A 31 -21.48 -22.77 17.62
N ILE A 32 -20.23 -22.68 17.13
CA ILE A 32 -19.83 -23.20 15.82
C ILE A 32 -20.06 -24.70 15.74
N GLU A 33 -19.55 -25.50 16.70
CA GLU A 33 -19.72 -26.96 16.70
C GLU A 33 -21.19 -27.35 16.77
N ALA A 34 -21.98 -26.65 17.58
CA ALA A 34 -23.45 -26.91 17.66
C ALA A 34 -24.13 -26.61 16.32
N LEU A 35 -23.71 -25.59 15.58
CA LEU A 35 -24.27 -25.25 14.28
C LEU A 35 -23.82 -26.26 13.21
N LEU A 36 -22.49 -26.54 13.13
CA LEU A 36 -21.90 -27.52 12.20
C LEU A 36 -22.57 -28.90 12.27
N SER A 37 -22.90 -29.37 13.48
CA SER A 37 -23.58 -30.68 13.69
C SER A 37 -24.98 -30.74 13.07
N ARG A 38 -25.62 -29.58 12.81
CA ARG A 38 -26.96 -29.44 12.24
C ARG A 38 -26.97 -29.22 10.73
N MET A 39 -25.81 -28.85 10.16
CA MET A 39 -25.66 -28.52 8.73
C MET A 39 -25.60 -29.77 7.87
N THR A 40 -26.32 -29.75 6.75
CA THR A 40 -26.12 -30.74 5.68
C THR A 40 -24.80 -30.46 4.94
N LEU A 41 -24.36 -31.39 4.11
CA LEU A 41 -23.16 -31.20 3.31
C LEU A 41 -23.31 -30.03 2.32
N GLU A 42 -24.49 -29.94 1.69
CA GLU A 42 -24.80 -28.87 0.73
C GLU A 42 -24.79 -27.50 1.39
N GLU A 43 -25.35 -27.36 2.60
CA GLU A 43 -25.29 -26.12 3.38
C GLU A 43 -23.88 -25.76 3.81
N LYS A 44 -23.02 -26.72 4.12
CA LYS A 44 -21.61 -26.50 4.42
C LYS A 44 -20.87 -25.97 3.20
N ILE A 45 -21.04 -26.63 2.05
CA ILE A 45 -20.43 -26.18 0.79
C ILE A 45 -20.97 -24.80 0.38
N GLY A 46 -22.26 -24.53 0.61
CA GLY A 46 -22.86 -23.23 0.38
C GLY A 46 -22.20 -22.10 1.17
N GLN A 47 -21.75 -22.35 2.42
CA GLN A 47 -20.97 -21.34 3.17
C GLN A 47 -19.63 -21.03 2.51
N MET A 48 -19.04 -21.96 1.78
CA MET A 48 -17.77 -21.80 1.07
C MET A 48 -17.91 -21.08 -0.29
N ASN A 49 -19.12 -20.64 -0.65
CA ASN A 49 -19.44 -20.03 -1.92
C ASN A 49 -19.70 -18.52 -1.76
N GLN A 50 -18.89 -17.69 -2.41
CA GLN A 50 -19.12 -16.26 -2.56
C GLN A 50 -19.59 -15.94 -3.98
N ILE A 51 -20.72 -15.26 -4.09
CA ILE A 51 -21.29 -14.79 -5.36
C ILE A 51 -21.20 -13.28 -5.47
N SER A 52 -21.18 -12.76 -6.70
CA SER A 52 -21.30 -11.32 -6.94
C SER A 52 -22.75 -10.91 -7.09
N SER A 53 -23.11 -9.72 -6.59
CA SER A 53 -24.43 -9.11 -6.76
C SER A 53 -24.63 -8.62 -8.20
N TYR A 54 -24.77 -9.57 -9.14
CA TYR A 54 -25.21 -9.29 -10.50
C TYR A 54 -26.57 -9.95 -10.70
N GLY A 55 -27.58 -9.17 -11.02
CA GLY A 55 -28.92 -9.68 -11.28
C GLY A 55 -29.99 -9.18 -10.31
N ASN A 56 -31.16 -9.82 -10.33
CA ASN A 56 -32.26 -9.43 -9.45
C ASN A 56 -32.14 -10.09 -8.06
N ILE A 57 -32.80 -9.49 -7.07
CA ILE A 57 -32.84 -10.01 -5.68
C ILE A 57 -33.46 -11.41 -5.62
N GLU A 58 -34.44 -11.70 -6.49
CA GLU A 58 -35.20 -12.94 -6.45
C GLU A 58 -34.33 -14.16 -6.76
N ASP A 59 -33.42 -14.06 -7.75
CA ASP A 59 -32.49 -15.14 -8.10
C ASP A 59 -31.52 -15.43 -6.95
N MET A 60 -30.95 -14.40 -6.34
CA MET A 60 -30.07 -14.55 -5.16
C MET A 60 -30.82 -15.12 -3.96
N SER A 61 -32.06 -14.66 -3.71
CA SER A 61 -32.91 -15.15 -2.63
C SER A 61 -33.18 -16.65 -2.75
N GLY A 62 -33.34 -17.16 -3.97
CA GLY A 62 -33.51 -18.60 -4.21
C GLY A 62 -32.33 -19.45 -3.74
N LEU A 63 -31.09 -18.98 -4.00
CA LEU A 63 -29.87 -19.64 -3.54
C LEU A 63 -29.67 -19.50 -2.02
N ILE A 64 -29.94 -18.32 -1.47
CA ILE A 64 -29.80 -18.05 -0.03
C ILE A 64 -30.76 -18.95 0.79
N LYS A 65 -32.04 -19.07 0.37
CA LYS A 65 -33.01 -19.93 1.03
C LYS A 65 -32.60 -21.40 1.13
N LYS A 66 -31.87 -21.87 0.10
CA LYS A 66 -31.34 -23.24 0.07
C LYS A 66 -30.05 -23.39 0.88
N GLY A 67 -29.45 -22.29 1.35
CA GLY A 67 -28.17 -22.32 2.05
C GLY A 67 -26.97 -22.50 1.14
N GLU A 68 -27.09 -22.17 -0.15
CA GLU A 68 -26.06 -22.34 -1.19
C GLU A 68 -25.10 -21.12 -1.31
N VAL A 69 -25.23 -20.12 -0.43
CA VAL A 69 -24.42 -18.88 -0.44
C VAL A 69 -23.98 -18.51 0.97
N GLY A 70 -22.69 -18.31 1.15
CA GLY A 70 -22.09 -17.85 2.42
C GLY A 70 -21.75 -16.36 2.44
N SER A 71 -21.51 -15.78 1.25
CA SER A 71 -21.10 -14.39 1.09
C SER A 71 -21.61 -13.79 -0.22
N ILE A 72 -21.90 -12.47 -0.20
CA ILE A 72 -22.26 -11.69 -1.38
C ILE A 72 -21.27 -10.53 -1.52
N LEU A 73 -20.69 -10.40 -2.71
CA LEU A 73 -19.78 -9.34 -3.12
C LEU A 73 -20.54 -8.29 -3.93
N ASN A 74 -20.17 -7.01 -3.78
CA ASN A 74 -20.61 -5.88 -4.61
C ASN A 74 -22.07 -5.40 -4.40
N GLU A 75 -22.75 -5.78 -3.31
CA GLU A 75 -24.02 -5.14 -2.94
C GLU A 75 -23.76 -3.99 -1.96
N VAL A 76 -24.13 -2.78 -2.33
CA VAL A 76 -23.85 -1.54 -1.57
C VAL A 76 -25.10 -0.70 -1.26
N ASP A 77 -26.29 -1.21 -1.59
CA ASP A 77 -27.54 -0.57 -1.23
C ASP A 77 -28.03 -1.13 0.12
N PRO A 78 -28.10 -0.34 1.19
CA PRO A 78 -28.46 -0.83 2.53
C PRO A 78 -29.84 -1.48 2.60
N VAL A 79 -30.81 -1.02 1.78
CA VAL A 79 -32.14 -1.62 1.72
C VAL A 79 -32.08 -3.02 1.12
N ARG A 80 -31.29 -3.18 0.04
CA ARG A 80 -31.07 -4.49 -0.59
C ARG A 80 -30.25 -5.43 0.28
N VAL A 81 -29.19 -4.92 0.94
CA VAL A 81 -28.41 -5.67 1.93
C VAL A 81 -29.32 -6.22 3.03
N ASN A 82 -30.17 -5.37 3.64
CA ASN A 82 -31.11 -5.77 4.65
C ASN A 82 -32.13 -6.81 4.14
N ALA A 83 -32.59 -6.67 2.90
CA ALA A 83 -33.52 -7.63 2.29
C ALA A 83 -32.87 -9.00 2.13
N LEU A 84 -31.62 -9.10 1.64
CA LEU A 84 -30.89 -10.34 1.48
C LEU A 84 -30.56 -10.99 2.83
N GLN A 85 -30.15 -10.19 3.82
CA GLN A 85 -29.95 -10.68 5.19
C GLN A 85 -31.25 -11.24 5.80
N ARG A 86 -32.39 -10.61 5.55
CA ARG A 86 -33.69 -11.10 6.02
C ARG A 86 -34.02 -12.46 5.44
N VAL A 87 -33.76 -12.66 4.14
CA VAL A 87 -33.91 -13.98 3.51
C VAL A 87 -33.00 -15.03 4.17
N ALA A 88 -31.75 -14.68 4.45
CA ALA A 88 -30.80 -15.59 5.10
C ALA A 88 -31.24 -15.97 6.52
N MET A 89 -31.71 -14.99 7.30
CA MET A 89 -32.06 -15.20 8.72
C MET A 89 -33.44 -15.83 8.94
N GLU A 90 -34.44 -15.44 8.14
CA GLU A 90 -35.85 -15.76 8.42
C GLU A 90 -36.40 -16.84 7.48
N GLU A 91 -35.81 -16.99 6.27
CA GLU A 91 -36.34 -17.88 5.25
C GLU A 91 -35.43 -19.08 4.94
N SER A 92 -34.17 -19.07 5.40
CA SER A 92 -33.31 -20.26 5.34
C SER A 92 -33.48 -21.17 6.54
N ARG A 93 -33.15 -22.45 6.39
CA ARG A 93 -33.38 -23.46 7.44
C ARG A 93 -32.60 -23.20 8.73
N LEU A 94 -31.40 -22.64 8.64
CA LEU A 94 -30.49 -22.48 9.79
C LEU A 94 -30.32 -21.03 10.25
N GLY A 95 -30.78 -20.05 9.50
CA GLY A 95 -30.66 -18.64 9.86
C GLY A 95 -29.20 -18.20 9.96
N ILE A 96 -28.36 -18.57 8.98
CA ILE A 96 -26.93 -18.17 8.95
C ILE A 96 -26.81 -16.87 8.19
N PRO A 97 -26.30 -15.77 8.82
CA PRO A 97 -26.15 -14.48 8.15
C PRO A 97 -25.11 -14.52 7.03
N LEU A 98 -25.24 -13.62 6.05
CA LEU A 98 -24.32 -13.47 4.94
C LEU A 98 -23.14 -12.56 5.32
N LEU A 99 -21.95 -12.84 4.77
CA LEU A 99 -20.86 -11.87 4.70
C LEU A 99 -21.11 -10.96 3.49
N MET A 100 -21.26 -9.66 3.73
CA MET A 100 -21.41 -8.65 2.68
C MET A 100 -20.04 -8.02 2.42
N ALA A 101 -19.50 -8.20 1.20
CA ALA A 101 -18.12 -7.88 0.87
C ALA A 101 -18.00 -6.80 -0.22
N ARG A 102 -16.90 -6.03 -0.16
CA ARG A 102 -16.56 -5.01 -1.16
C ARG A 102 -15.05 -4.74 -1.17
N ASP A 103 -14.49 -4.41 -2.33
CA ASP A 103 -13.15 -3.84 -2.41
C ASP A 103 -13.18 -2.37 -1.98
N VAL A 104 -12.68 -2.10 -0.77
CA VAL A 104 -12.58 -0.75 -0.20
C VAL A 104 -11.10 -0.49 0.06
N ILE A 105 -10.36 -0.14 -1.01
CA ILE A 105 -8.90 -0.14 -1.00
C ILE A 105 -8.32 1.09 -0.29
N HIS A 106 -8.78 2.30 -0.65
CA HIS A 106 -8.31 3.55 -0.05
C HIS A 106 -9.44 4.57 0.19
N GLY A 107 -10.58 4.07 0.63
CA GLY A 107 -11.79 4.84 0.93
C GLY A 107 -13.01 4.20 0.30
N PHE A 108 -14.19 4.45 0.86
CA PHE A 108 -15.47 4.00 0.31
C PHE A 108 -16.13 5.14 -0.48
N LYS A 109 -16.60 6.17 0.17
CA LYS A 109 -17.11 7.41 -0.44
C LYS A 109 -16.09 8.54 -0.36
N THR A 110 -15.55 8.79 0.82
CA THR A 110 -14.40 9.69 1.00
C THR A 110 -13.15 8.97 0.56
N ILE A 111 -12.62 9.33 -0.60
CA ILE A 111 -11.43 8.70 -1.18
C ILE A 111 -10.17 9.39 -0.64
N PHE A 112 -9.30 8.61 -0.02
CA PHE A 112 -7.96 8.99 0.45
C PHE A 112 -6.94 8.93 -0.69
N PRO A 113 -5.71 9.44 -0.51
CA PRO A 113 -4.64 9.14 -1.43
C PRO A 113 -4.52 7.63 -1.67
N ILE A 114 -4.13 7.24 -2.87
CA ILE A 114 -3.85 5.82 -3.14
C ILE A 114 -2.85 5.26 -2.10
N PRO A 115 -2.87 3.95 -1.78
CA PRO A 115 -2.02 3.39 -0.73
C PRO A 115 -0.53 3.70 -0.88
N LEU A 116 -0.01 3.74 -2.12
CA LEU A 116 1.36 4.18 -2.39
C LEU A 116 1.60 5.64 -1.95
N GLY A 117 0.63 6.52 -2.13
CA GLY A 117 0.66 7.89 -1.61
C GLY A 117 0.59 7.94 -0.09
N GLN A 118 -0.29 7.12 0.54
CA GLN A 118 -0.32 7.03 2.00
C GLN A 118 1.01 6.54 2.57
N ALA A 119 1.64 5.55 1.92
CA ALA A 119 2.97 5.06 2.31
C ALA A 119 4.05 6.14 2.21
N ALA A 120 3.94 7.08 1.25
CA ALA A 120 4.85 8.21 1.13
C ALA A 120 4.82 9.15 2.36
N SER A 121 3.77 9.13 3.16
CA SER A 121 3.74 9.88 4.42
C SER A 121 4.70 9.34 5.48
N PHE A 122 5.11 8.08 5.40
CA PHE A 122 5.82 7.36 6.48
C PHE A 122 5.11 7.57 7.83
N ASN A 123 3.78 7.58 7.79
CA ASN A 123 2.93 7.79 8.97
C ASN A 123 1.86 6.69 9.03
N PRO A 124 2.04 5.66 9.87
CA PRO A 124 1.04 4.59 10.01
C PRO A 124 -0.33 5.11 10.45
N GLN A 125 -0.38 6.25 11.17
CA GLN A 125 -1.64 6.82 11.61
C GLN A 125 -2.50 7.31 10.43
N VAL A 126 -1.87 7.84 9.37
CA VAL A 126 -2.57 8.22 8.12
C VAL A 126 -3.28 7.01 7.50
N ALA A 127 -2.60 5.86 7.43
CA ALA A 127 -3.17 4.63 6.91
C ALA A 127 -4.29 4.08 7.81
N LYS A 128 -4.08 4.12 9.13
CA LYS A 128 -5.07 3.69 10.13
C LYS A 128 -6.34 4.55 10.07
N ASP A 129 -6.19 5.87 10.02
CA ASP A 129 -7.31 6.82 9.94
C ASP A 129 -8.07 6.66 8.62
N GLY A 130 -7.35 6.50 7.50
CA GLY A 130 -7.95 6.24 6.19
C GLY A 130 -8.78 4.96 6.18
N ALA A 131 -8.22 3.86 6.68
CA ALA A 131 -8.92 2.58 6.81
C ALA A 131 -10.11 2.66 7.80
N ARG A 132 -9.98 3.44 8.90
CA ARG A 132 -11.07 3.64 9.86
C ARG A 132 -12.25 4.38 9.23
N VAL A 133 -11.99 5.49 8.51
CA VAL A 133 -13.03 6.22 7.78
C VAL A 133 -13.69 5.32 6.73
N ALA A 134 -12.88 4.58 5.97
CA ALA A 134 -13.37 3.65 4.98
C ALA A 134 -14.31 2.59 5.58
N ALA A 135 -13.96 2.04 6.75
CA ALA A 135 -14.78 1.06 7.46
C ALA A 135 -16.09 1.67 8.00
N VAL A 136 -16.04 2.88 8.56
CA VAL A 136 -17.24 3.60 9.03
C VAL A 136 -18.22 3.80 7.87
N GLU A 137 -17.73 4.31 6.74
CA GLU A 137 -18.57 4.57 5.58
C GLU A 137 -19.08 3.29 4.89
N ALA A 138 -18.24 2.26 4.76
CA ALA A 138 -18.64 0.98 4.16
C ALA A 138 -19.66 0.23 5.04
N SER A 139 -19.45 0.22 6.36
CA SER A 139 -20.41 -0.39 7.28
C SER A 139 -21.75 0.35 7.34
N ALA A 140 -21.77 1.64 7.02
CA ALA A 140 -23.01 2.43 6.95
C ALA A 140 -23.96 1.97 5.82
N VAL A 141 -23.46 1.24 4.83
CA VAL A 141 -24.24 0.59 3.78
C VAL A 141 -24.37 -0.93 3.95
N GLY A 142 -23.87 -1.47 5.08
CA GLY A 142 -24.01 -2.88 5.43
C GLY A 142 -22.87 -3.78 4.97
N ILE A 143 -21.76 -3.23 4.44
CA ILE A 143 -20.53 -3.98 4.16
C ILE A 143 -19.91 -4.37 5.51
N CYS A 144 -19.55 -5.64 5.67
CA CYS A 144 -18.89 -6.16 6.87
C CYS A 144 -17.52 -6.80 6.58
N TRP A 145 -17.10 -6.85 5.31
CA TRP A 145 -15.86 -7.46 4.87
C TRP A 145 -15.25 -6.67 3.71
N THR A 146 -13.99 -6.29 3.82
CA THR A 146 -13.25 -5.63 2.72
C THR A 146 -12.10 -6.50 2.23
N PHE A 147 -11.77 -6.41 0.94
CA PHE A 147 -10.60 -7.05 0.33
C PHE A 147 -9.42 -6.07 0.30
N ALA A 148 -9.05 -5.62 1.50
CA ALA A 148 -7.93 -4.71 1.78
C ALA A 148 -7.36 -5.03 3.19
N PRO A 149 -6.09 -4.67 3.46
CA PRO A 149 -5.15 -3.94 2.63
C PRO A 149 -4.45 -4.80 1.57
N MET A 150 -3.98 -4.17 0.49
CA MET A 150 -3.05 -4.77 -0.44
C MET A 150 -1.62 -4.49 0.08
N ILE A 151 -0.88 -5.56 0.40
CA ILE A 151 0.44 -5.50 1.04
C ILE A 151 1.51 -6.28 0.26
N ASP A 152 1.35 -6.38 -1.04
CA ASP A 152 2.37 -6.89 -1.94
C ASP A 152 3.57 -5.96 -1.98
N VAL A 153 4.77 -6.47 -1.69
CA VAL A 153 6.02 -5.74 -1.90
C VAL A 153 6.27 -5.65 -3.40
N ALA A 154 6.24 -4.44 -3.97
CA ALA A 154 6.35 -4.20 -5.40
C ALA A 154 7.62 -3.41 -5.75
N ARG A 155 8.47 -3.96 -6.63
CA ARG A 155 9.76 -3.41 -7.03
C ARG A 155 9.85 -3.07 -8.52
N ASP A 156 8.76 -3.27 -9.24
CA ASP A 156 8.66 -2.97 -10.67
C ASP A 156 7.53 -1.97 -10.93
N PRO A 157 7.83 -0.69 -11.18
CA PRO A 157 6.80 0.32 -11.39
C PRO A 157 6.01 0.16 -12.69
N ARG A 158 6.38 -0.79 -13.56
CA ARG A 158 5.56 -1.16 -14.72
C ARG A 158 4.28 -1.87 -14.31
N TRP A 159 4.27 -2.52 -13.13
CA TRP A 159 3.09 -3.16 -12.58
C TRP A 159 2.05 -2.13 -12.12
N GLY A 160 0.85 -2.18 -12.72
CA GLY A 160 -0.21 -1.21 -12.46
C GLY A 160 -0.72 -1.21 -11.03
N ARG A 161 -0.73 -2.38 -10.39
CA ARG A 161 -1.20 -2.57 -9.01
C ARG A 161 -0.21 -2.05 -7.95
N MET A 162 0.98 -1.60 -8.33
CA MET A 162 1.85 -0.87 -7.40
C MET A 162 1.12 0.30 -6.71
N ALA A 163 0.16 0.92 -7.39
CA ALA A 163 -0.70 1.98 -6.87
C ALA A 163 -1.48 1.58 -5.61
N GLU A 164 -1.79 0.30 -5.46
CA GLU A 164 -2.63 -0.24 -4.39
C GLU A 164 -1.83 -0.63 -3.14
N GLY A 165 -0.50 -0.73 -3.24
CA GLY A 165 0.39 -1.21 -2.18
C GLY A 165 1.22 -0.11 -1.52
N CYS A 166 2.16 -0.52 -0.66
CA CYS A 166 3.00 0.39 0.12
C CYS A 166 4.43 0.55 -0.44
N GLY A 167 4.69 0.06 -1.66
CA GLY A 167 5.97 0.22 -2.36
C GLY A 167 6.93 -0.96 -2.22
N GLU A 168 8.24 -0.67 -2.22
CA GLU A 168 9.29 -1.69 -2.40
C GLU A 168 9.86 -2.29 -1.11
N ASP A 169 9.56 -1.65 0.04
CA ASP A 169 10.18 -1.99 1.31
C ASP A 169 9.32 -2.89 2.18
N THR A 170 9.91 -3.98 2.67
CA THR A 170 9.27 -4.98 3.50
C THR A 170 8.81 -4.44 4.85
N TYR A 171 9.65 -3.60 5.51
CA TYR A 171 9.35 -3.07 6.84
C TYR A 171 8.26 -2.00 6.77
N LEU A 172 8.37 -1.04 5.84
CA LEU A 172 7.34 -0.01 5.62
C LEU A 172 5.99 -0.66 5.28
N THR A 173 5.97 -1.63 4.37
CA THR A 173 4.75 -2.37 3.99
C THR A 173 4.14 -3.11 5.19
N SER A 174 4.98 -3.72 6.05
CA SER A 174 4.50 -4.41 7.27
C SER A 174 3.83 -3.43 8.23
N VAL A 175 4.47 -2.29 8.51
CA VAL A 175 3.96 -1.28 9.45
C VAL A 175 2.68 -0.63 8.94
N MET A 176 2.64 -0.26 7.66
CA MET A 176 1.45 0.33 7.04
C MET A 176 0.30 -0.67 6.96
N GLY A 177 0.59 -1.93 6.59
CA GLY A 177 -0.40 -3.01 6.52
C GLY A 177 -1.06 -3.29 7.88
N VAL A 178 -0.29 -3.36 8.96
CA VAL A 178 -0.82 -3.51 10.33
C VAL A 178 -1.74 -2.35 10.68
N ALA A 179 -1.31 -1.10 10.41
CA ALA A 179 -2.11 0.08 10.68
C ALA A 179 -3.45 0.08 9.91
N MET A 180 -3.46 -0.36 8.66
CA MET A 180 -4.69 -0.49 7.86
C MET A 180 -5.61 -1.58 8.44
N VAL A 181 -5.10 -2.75 8.81
CA VAL A 181 -5.89 -3.81 9.46
C VAL A 181 -6.54 -3.30 10.74
N GLU A 182 -5.76 -2.64 11.61
CA GLU A 182 -6.29 -2.01 12.83
C GLU A 182 -7.35 -0.94 12.53
N GLY A 183 -7.18 -0.17 11.47
CA GLY A 183 -8.15 0.83 11.03
C GLY A 183 -9.48 0.19 10.60
N PHE A 184 -9.44 -0.81 9.73
CA PHE A 184 -10.65 -1.52 9.26
C PHE A 184 -11.37 -2.25 10.39
N GLN A 185 -10.63 -2.97 11.22
CA GLN A 185 -11.21 -3.82 12.27
C GLN A 185 -11.55 -3.05 13.56
N GLY A 186 -10.99 -1.84 13.73
CA GLY A 186 -11.21 -1.03 14.94
C GLY A 186 -10.79 -1.75 16.21
N ASP A 187 -11.32 -1.31 17.35
CA ASP A 187 -11.01 -1.90 18.65
C ASP A 187 -11.66 -3.27 18.86
N SER A 188 -12.71 -3.58 18.09
CA SER A 188 -13.40 -4.87 18.12
C SER A 188 -14.18 -5.10 16.82
N LEU A 189 -14.08 -6.32 16.27
CA LEU A 189 -14.81 -6.71 15.06
C LEU A 189 -16.33 -6.64 15.19
N ASN A 190 -16.89 -6.85 16.39
CA ASN A 190 -18.33 -6.77 16.61
C ASN A 190 -18.88 -5.34 16.75
N SER A 191 -18.02 -4.33 16.62
CA SER A 191 -18.47 -2.94 16.55
C SER A 191 -19.27 -2.70 15.25
N PRO A 192 -20.40 -1.98 15.29
CA PRO A 192 -21.22 -1.72 14.10
C PRO A 192 -20.51 -0.87 13.02
N THR A 193 -19.35 -0.31 13.32
CA THR A 193 -18.54 0.47 12.40
C THR A 193 -17.30 -0.29 11.92
N SER A 194 -17.03 -1.49 12.45
CA SER A 194 -15.88 -2.32 12.08
C SER A 194 -16.24 -3.26 10.92
N ILE A 195 -15.24 -3.56 10.08
CA ILE A 195 -15.34 -4.52 9.00
C ILE A 195 -14.13 -5.46 9.04
N ALA A 196 -14.30 -6.71 8.64
CA ALA A 196 -13.20 -7.66 8.53
C ALA A 196 -12.22 -7.21 7.44
N ALA A 197 -10.94 -7.15 7.78
CA ALA A 197 -9.87 -6.89 6.82
C ALA A 197 -9.47 -8.18 6.10
N CYS A 198 -9.02 -8.04 4.85
CA CYS A 198 -8.50 -9.12 4.04
C CYS A 198 -7.18 -8.72 3.39
N PRO A 199 -6.06 -8.85 4.08
CA PRO A 199 -4.76 -8.67 3.46
C PRO A 199 -4.61 -9.50 2.20
N LYS A 200 -4.07 -8.86 1.13
CA LYS A 200 -3.92 -9.47 -0.19
C LYS A 200 -2.66 -8.98 -0.88
N HIS A 201 -2.11 -9.69 -1.86
CA HIS A 201 -2.52 -11.02 -2.32
C HIS A 201 -1.48 -12.04 -1.83
N PHE A 202 -1.89 -13.08 -1.16
CA PHE A 202 -0.99 -14.06 -0.52
C PHE A 202 -0.57 -15.14 -1.53
N VAL A 203 0.71 -15.11 -2.09
CA VAL A 203 1.82 -14.20 -1.81
C VAL A 203 2.76 -14.05 -3.02
N GLY A 204 3.45 -12.93 -3.06
CA GLY A 204 4.53 -12.70 -4.03
C GLY A 204 4.10 -12.03 -5.33
N TYR A 205 2.87 -11.60 -5.45
CA TYR A 205 2.29 -11.04 -6.69
C TYR A 205 3.01 -9.79 -7.21
N GLY A 206 3.55 -8.95 -6.32
CA GLY A 206 4.35 -7.78 -6.69
C GLY A 206 5.69 -8.08 -7.37
N ALA A 207 6.06 -9.37 -7.51
CA ALA A 207 7.24 -9.84 -8.22
C ALA A 207 6.90 -10.40 -9.62
N ALA A 208 5.69 -10.16 -10.14
CA ALA A 208 5.27 -10.63 -11.45
C ALA A 208 6.27 -10.25 -12.54
N GLU A 209 6.61 -11.22 -13.40
CA GLU A 209 7.69 -11.11 -14.37
C GLU A 209 7.47 -9.96 -15.37
N GLY A 210 8.43 -9.04 -15.41
CA GLY A 210 8.38 -7.86 -16.27
C GLY A 210 7.32 -6.84 -15.87
N GLY A 211 6.84 -6.86 -14.61
CA GLY A 211 5.78 -5.99 -14.12
C GLY A 211 4.44 -6.23 -14.82
N ARG A 212 4.23 -7.41 -15.40
CA ARG A 212 2.97 -7.76 -16.08
C ARG A 212 2.03 -8.43 -15.10
N ASP A 213 0.86 -7.88 -14.98
CA ASP A 213 -0.18 -8.43 -14.10
C ASP A 213 -0.56 -9.86 -14.50
N TYR A 214 -0.95 -10.68 -13.55
CA TYR A 214 -1.30 -12.10 -13.71
C TYR A 214 -0.16 -13.02 -14.17
N ASN A 215 1.06 -12.50 -14.29
CA ASN A 215 2.18 -13.30 -14.76
C ASN A 215 2.82 -14.10 -13.62
N SER A 216 3.57 -15.14 -14.00
CA SER A 216 4.32 -16.00 -13.10
C SER A 216 5.36 -15.23 -12.28
N THR A 217 5.67 -15.76 -11.12
CA THR A 217 6.78 -15.29 -10.28
C THR A 217 7.79 -16.42 -10.04
N PHE A 218 9.07 -16.05 -9.94
CA PHE A 218 10.16 -16.97 -9.67
C PHE A 218 10.92 -16.52 -8.41
N ILE A 219 10.33 -16.79 -7.26
CA ILE A 219 10.84 -16.33 -5.97
C ILE A 219 11.40 -17.53 -5.22
N PRO A 220 12.73 -17.64 -5.06
CA PRO A 220 13.32 -18.67 -4.21
C PRO A 220 12.79 -18.56 -2.77
N GLU A 221 12.61 -19.70 -2.09
CA GLU A 221 12.00 -19.76 -0.75
C GLU A 221 12.64 -18.78 0.24
N ARG A 222 13.97 -18.66 0.28
CA ARG A 222 14.64 -17.70 1.16
C ARG A 222 14.17 -16.28 0.91
N ARG A 223 14.10 -15.85 -0.36
CA ARG A 223 13.63 -14.51 -0.72
C ARG A 223 12.15 -14.33 -0.43
N LEU A 224 11.34 -15.36 -0.63
CA LEU A 224 9.94 -15.37 -0.25
C LEU A 224 9.78 -15.07 1.25
N ARG A 225 10.56 -15.78 2.08
CA ARG A 225 10.55 -15.69 3.54
C ARG A 225 11.17 -14.40 4.09
N ASP A 226 12.19 -13.83 3.44
CA ASP A 226 12.87 -12.61 3.89
C ASP A 226 12.18 -11.32 3.40
N VAL A 227 11.44 -11.36 2.28
CA VAL A 227 10.93 -10.15 1.62
C VAL A 227 9.41 -10.12 1.52
N TYR A 228 8.78 -11.18 1.00
CA TYR A 228 7.36 -11.13 0.62
C TYR A 228 6.41 -11.64 1.71
N LEU A 229 6.83 -12.61 2.51
CA LEU A 229 6.03 -13.14 3.63
C LEU A 229 5.96 -12.22 4.86
N PRO A 230 7.00 -11.43 5.25
CA PRO A 230 6.96 -10.69 6.50
C PRO A 230 5.81 -9.67 6.64
N PRO A 231 5.36 -8.94 5.61
CA PRO A 231 4.17 -8.08 5.74
C PRO A 231 2.91 -8.88 6.11
N PHE A 232 2.74 -10.06 5.53
CA PHE A 232 1.61 -10.95 5.82
C PHE A 232 1.72 -11.59 7.21
N GLU A 233 2.94 -11.96 7.66
CA GLU A 233 3.18 -12.43 9.02
C GLU A 233 2.83 -11.33 10.05
N ALA A 234 3.20 -10.09 9.78
CA ALA A 234 2.91 -8.96 10.65
C ALA A 234 1.41 -8.73 10.82
N VAL A 235 0.64 -8.72 9.73
CA VAL A 235 -0.82 -8.53 9.81
C VAL A 235 -1.54 -9.75 10.36
N ALA A 236 -1.05 -10.97 10.16
CA ALA A 236 -1.57 -12.17 10.82
C ALA A 236 -1.43 -12.07 12.33
N LYS A 237 -0.26 -11.66 12.82
CA LYS A 237 0.00 -11.42 14.25
C LYS A 237 -0.82 -10.25 14.83
N ALA A 238 -1.16 -9.26 14.01
CA ALA A 238 -2.05 -8.16 14.37
C ALA A 238 -3.54 -8.58 14.39
N GLY A 239 -3.88 -9.83 14.05
CA GLY A 239 -5.23 -10.35 14.12
C GLY A 239 -6.09 -10.06 12.89
N ALA A 240 -5.50 -9.98 11.69
CA ALA A 240 -6.27 -9.90 10.45
C ALA A 240 -7.31 -11.03 10.37
N ALA A 241 -8.55 -10.69 10.05
CA ALA A 241 -9.66 -11.64 10.07
C ALA A 241 -9.63 -12.64 8.91
N THR A 242 -9.11 -12.24 7.75
CA THR A 242 -9.12 -13.06 6.53
C THR A 242 -7.86 -12.80 5.70
N PHE A 243 -7.56 -13.69 4.74
CA PHE A 243 -6.51 -13.54 3.74
C PHE A 243 -7.05 -13.92 2.36
N MET A 244 -6.57 -13.26 1.31
CA MET A 244 -6.90 -13.60 -0.07
C MET A 244 -5.67 -14.19 -0.76
N THR A 245 -5.85 -15.33 -1.46
CA THR A 245 -4.79 -15.92 -2.29
C THR A 245 -4.52 -15.04 -3.51
N SER A 246 -3.31 -15.07 -4.05
CA SER A 246 -2.99 -14.29 -5.24
C SER A 246 -3.25 -15.06 -6.54
N PHE A 247 -3.33 -14.33 -7.66
CA PHE A 247 -3.53 -14.90 -9.00
C PHE A 247 -2.32 -15.64 -9.54
N ASN A 248 -1.10 -15.15 -9.21
CA ASN A 248 0.13 -15.68 -9.79
C ASN A 248 0.44 -17.10 -9.29
N ASP A 249 1.18 -17.82 -10.11
CA ASP A 249 1.98 -18.95 -9.64
C ASP A 249 3.35 -18.46 -9.15
N ASN A 250 3.89 -19.13 -8.16
CA ASN A 250 5.29 -18.99 -7.77
C ASN A 250 6.00 -20.32 -7.99
N ASP A 251 7.05 -20.31 -8.81
CA ASP A 251 7.81 -21.52 -9.17
C ASP A 251 6.90 -22.66 -9.69
N GLY A 252 5.91 -22.28 -10.51
CA GLY A 252 4.96 -23.18 -11.17
C GLY A 252 3.79 -23.67 -10.30
N ALA A 253 3.64 -23.20 -9.05
CA ALA A 253 2.50 -23.53 -8.20
C ALA A 253 1.59 -22.31 -7.99
N PRO A 254 0.36 -22.27 -8.59
CA PRO A 254 -0.60 -21.21 -8.34
C PRO A 254 -0.90 -21.05 -6.85
N SER A 255 -0.88 -19.82 -6.34
CA SER A 255 -1.05 -19.52 -4.92
C SER A 255 -2.33 -20.14 -4.33
N THR A 256 -3.41 -20.15 -5.09
CA THR A 256 -4.71 -20.75 -4.70
C THR A 256 -4.63 -22.27 -4.51
N GLY A 257 -3.69 -22.95 -5.16
CA GLY A 257 -3.45 -24.40 -5.02
C GLY A 257 -2.17 -24.76 -4.25
N ASN A 258 -1.49 -23.81 -3.66
CA ASN A 258 -0.17 -24.01 -3.05
C ASN A 258 -0.26 -24.39 -1.57
N THR A 259 -0.11 -25.66 -1.28
CA THR A 259 -0.18 -26.21 0.09
C THR A 259 0.91 -25.63 0.99
N PHE A 260 2.12 -25.41 0.48
CA PHE A 260 3.22 -24.87 1.28
C PHE A 260 2.87 -23.50 1.88
N ILE A 261 2.40 -22.55 1.06
CA ILE A 261 2.10 -21.21 1.60
C ILE A 261 0.85 -21.20 2.47
N LEU A 262 -0.20 -21.96 2.11
CA LEU A 262 -1.49 -21.91 2.81
C LEU A 262 -1.52 -22.78 4.07
N LYS A 263 -0.99 -24.01 4.01
CA LYS A 263 -1.02 -24.92 5.15
C LYS A 263 0.23 -24.86 6.01
N ASP A 264 1.41 -24.98 5.38
CA ASP A 264 2.62 -25.10 6.17
C ASP A 264 2.98 -23.74 6.78
N VAL A 265 2.99 -22.67 5.99
CA VAL A 265 3.34 -21.33 6.48
C VAL A 265 2.16 -20.67 7.21
N LEU A 266 1.05 -20.39 6.52
CA LEU A 266 -0.03 -19.58 7.07
C LEU A 266 -0.72 -20.25 8.27
N ARG A 267 -1.13 -21.53 8.12
CA ARG A 267 -1.83 -22.27 9.18
C ARG A 267 -0.85 -22.88 10.18
N GLY A 268 0.22 -23.53 9.69
CA GLY A 268 1.16 -24.29 10.53
C GLY A 268 2.13 -23.40 11.30
N GLU A 269 2.90 -22.56 10.61
CA GLU A 269 3.92 -21.75 11.26
C GLU A 269 3.31 -20.54 12.00
N TRP A 270 2.29 -19.88 11.43
CA TRP A 270 1.71 -18.67 12.01
C TRP A 270 0.44 -18.90 12.83
N GLY A 271 -0.17 -20.08 12.73
CA GLY A 271 -1.38 -20.43 13.49
C GLY A 271 -2.62 -19.63 13.11
N PHE A 272 -2.70 -19.13 11.86
CA PHE A 272 -3.82 -18.33 11.40
C PHE A 272 -5.14 -19.12 11.42
N ASP A 273 -6.19 -18.59 12.04
CA ASP A 273 -7.49 -19.23 12.25
C ASP A 273 -8.67 -18.56 11.54
N GLY A 274 -8.40 -17.51 10.74
CA GLY A 274 -9.40 -16.78 9.95
C GLY A 274 -9.70 -17.44 8.59
N ILE A 275 -10.47 -16.74 7.74
CA ILE A 275 -10.85 -17.21 6.40
C ILE A 275 -9.68 -17.03 5.42
N VAL A 276 -9.45 -18.05 4.59
CA VAL A 276 -8.69 -17.93 3.34
C VAL A 276 -9.68 -17.94 2.18
N VAL A 277 -9.81 -16.81 1.50
CA VAL A 277 -10.64 -16.66 0.30
C VAL A 277 -9.77 -16.69 -0.95
N SER A 278 -10.26 -17.29 -2.03
CA SER A 278 -9.59 -17.18 -3.34
C SER A 278 -9.76 -15.78 -3.90
N ASP A 279 -8.86 -15.34 -4.77
CA ASP A 279 -9.13 -14.17 -5.60
C ASP A 279 -10.21 -14.49 -6.66
N TRP A 280 -10.65 -13.47 -7.40
CA TRP A 280 -11.74 -13.54 -8.38
C TRP A 280 -11.49 -14.63 -9.42
N ALA A 281 -12.33 -15.67 -9.39
CA ALA A 281 -12.24 -16.85 -10.23
C ALA A 281 -10.92 -17.63 -10.18
N SER A 282 -9.99 -17.34 -9.26
CA SER A 282 -8.63 -17.91 -9.24
C SER A 282 -8.60 -19.43 -9.01
N VAL A 283 -9.65 -20.01 -8.43
CA VAL A 283 -9.79 -21.49 -8.38
C VAL A 283 -9.95 -22.04 -9.79
N ALA A 284 -10.85 -21.47 -10.60
CA ALA A 284 -11.07 -21.90 -11.99
C ALA A 284 -9.85 -21.60 -12.87
N GLU A 285 -9.13 -20.51 -12.60
CA GLU A 285 -7.93 -20.12 -13.37
C GLU A 285 -6.75 -21.08 -13.22
N MET A 286 -6.75 -21.97 -12.23
CA MET A 286 -5.76 -23.06 -12.17
C MET A 286 -5.81 -23.97 -13.40
N MET A 287 -6.94 -24.01 -14.14
CA MET A 287 -7.01 -24.68 -15.45
C MET A 287 -6.23 -23.93 -16.52
N ALA A 288 -6.31 -22.59 -16.54
CA ALA A 288 -5.54 -21.77 -17.47
C ALA A 288 -4.03 -21.82 -17.19
N HIS A 289 -3.63 -21.94 -15.93
CA HIS A 289 -2.24 -22.22 -15.55
C HIS A 289 -1.74 -23.60 -16.02
N GLY A 290 -2.62 -24.49 -16.50
CA GLY A 290 -2.26 -25.88 -16.78
C GLY A 290 -1.97 -26.70 -15.50
N PHE A 291 -2.32 -26.18 -14.34
CA PHE A 291 -2.13 -26.82 -13.03
C PHE A 291 -3.27 -27.80 -12.71
N ALA A 292 -4.48 -27.57 -13.20
CA ALA A 292 -5.63 -28.45 -13.10
C ALA A 292 -6.17 -28.80 -14.48
N ALA A 293 -6.54 -30.05 -14.72
CA ALA A 293 -7.07 -30.50 -16.00
C ALA A 293 -8.52 -30.08 -16.24
N ASP A 294 -9.30 -29.95 -15.16
CA ASP A 294 -10.71 -29.57 -15.19
C ASP A 294 -11.15 -28.89 -13.87
N SER A 295 -12.41 -28.44 -13.82
CA SER A 295 -12.99 -27.78 -12.65
C SER A 295 -12.98 -28.67 -11.41
N LYS A 296 -13.12 -29.97 -11.57
CA LYS A 296 -13.11 -30.94 -10.49
C LYS A 296 -11.74 -31.06 -9.83
N GLU A 297 -10.67 -31.12 -10.65
CA GLU A 297 -9.30 -31.11 -10.14
C GLU A 297 -8.94 -29.76 -9.51
N ALA A 298 -9.39 -28.65 -10.09
CA ALA A 298 -9.19 -27.31 -9.54
C ALA A 298 -9.82 -27.18 -8.14
N ALA A 299 -11.10 -27.54 -7.98
CA ALA A 299 -11.77 -27.53 -6.69
C ALA A 299 -11.06 -28.43 -5.64
N MET A 300 -10.67 -29.64 -6.06
CA MET A 300 -9.93 -30.57 -5.21
C MET A 300 -8.61 -29.98 -4.70
N LYS A 301 -7.82 -29.37 -5.60
CA LYS A 301 -6.51 -28.76 -5.26
C LYS A 301 -6.67 -27.58 -4.33
N ALA A 302 -7.62 -26.66 -4.61
CA ALA A 302 -7.87 -25.49 -3.79
C ALA A 302 -8.29 -25.85 -2.36
N VAL A 303 -9.28 -26.71 -2.17
CA VAL A 303 -9.73 -27.13 -0.83
C VAL A 303 -8.63 -27.90 -0.10
N ASN A 304 -7.95 -28.81 -0.80
CA ASN A 304 -6.83 -29.56 -0.20
C ASN A 304 -5.63 -28.68 0.11
N ALA A 305 -5.46 -27.54 -0.55
CA ALA A 305 -4.44 -26.52 -0.21
C ALA A 305 -4.84 -25.65 0.99
N GLY A 306 -6.11 -25.56 1.34
CA GLY A 306 -6.59 -24.81 2.51
C GLY A 306 -7.37 -23.55 2.19
N VAL A 307 -7.93 -23.41 0.98
CA VAL A 307 -8.89 -22.37 0.62
C VAL A 307 -10.23 -22.68 1.29
N ASP A 308 -10.76 -21.74 2.08
CA ASP A 308 -12.03 -21.89 2.80
C ASP A 308 -13.24 -21.43 1.97
N MET A 309 -13.05 -20.39 1.14
CA MET A 309 -14.12 -19.82 0.32
C MET A 309 -13.63 -19.51 -1.08
N GLU A 310 -14.39 -19.91 -2.09
CA GLU A 310 -14.12 -19.51 -3.47
C GLU A 310 -14.87 -18.23 -3.82
N MET A 311 -14.19 -17.31 -4.54
CA MET A 311 -14.79 -16.09 -5.08
C MET A 311 -15.19 -16.34 -6.53
N VAL A 312 -16.48 -16.38 -6.81
CA VAL A 312 -17.15 -16.46 -8.12
C VAL A 312 -16.67 -17.56 -9.11
N SER A 313 -15.93 -18.56 -8.65
CA SER A 313 -15.49 -19.68 -9.49
C SER A 313 -16.61 -20.70 -9.71
N TYR A 314 -17.53 -20.83 -8.76
CA TYR A 314 -18.65 -21.79 -8.76
C TYR A 314 -18.22 -23.26 -8.88
N THR A 315 -16.97 -23.58 -8.56
CA THR A 315 -16.42 -24.93 -8.65
C THR A 315 -16.74 -25.75 -7.42
N PHE A 316 -16.78 -25.14 -6.24
CA PHE A 316 -17.02 -25.84 -4.97
C PHE A 316 -18.42 -26.42 -4.91
N VAL A 317 -19.44 -25.61 -5.17
CA VAL A 317 -20.85 -26.05 -5.17
C VAL A 317 -21.08 -27.17 -6.17
N LYS A 318 -20.43 -27.09 -7.32
CA LYS A 318 -20.59 -28.04 -8.41
C LYS A 318 -19.85 -29.37 -8.18
N GLU A 319 -18.61 -29.33 -7.68
CA GLU A 319 -17.70 -30.48 -7.75
C GLU A 319 -17.44 -31.15 -6.38
N LEU A 320 -17.52 -30.40 -5.25
CA LEU A 320 -17.19 -30.95 -3.93
C LEU A 320 -18.08 -32.11 -3.49
N PRO A 321 -19.40 -32.13 -3.77
CA PRO A 321 -20.24 -33.28 -3.37
C PRO A 321 -19.73 -34.60 -3.92
N GLU A 322 -19.34 -34.64 -5.19
CA GLU A 322 -18.82 -35.83 -5.85
C GLU A 322 -17.40 -36.18 -5.39
N LEU A 323 -16.52 -35.17 -5.22
CA LEU A 323 -15.14 -35.33 -4.73
C LEU A 323 -15.10 -35.94 -3.31
N ILE A 324 -16.04 -35.57 -2.46
CA ILE A 324 -16.19 -36.16 -1.10
C ILE A 324 -16.65 -37.58 -1.19
N LYS A 325 -17.64 -37.90 -2.04
CA LYS A 325 -18.13 -39.26 -2.27
C LYS A 325 -17.04 -40.17 -2.83
N GLU A 326 -16.16 -39.63 -3.71
CA GLU A 326 -15.00 -40.34 -4.25
C GLU A 326 -13.86 -40.49 -3.23
N GLY A 327 -13.92 -39.81 -2.07
CA GLY A 327 -12.87 -39.80 -1.06
C GLY A 327 -11.64 -38.99 -1.42
N LYS A 328 -11.71 -38.14 -2.49
CA LYS A 328 -10.62 -37.25 -2.95
C LYS A 328 -10.51 -35.98 -2.10
N VAL A 329 -11.60 -35.54 -1.50
CA VAL A 329 -11.67 -34.49 -0.49
C VAL A 329 -12.23 -35.07 0.79
N LYS A 330 -11.56 -34.82 1.91
CA LYS A 330 -12.03 -35.28 3.23
C LYS A 330 -13.17 -34.38 3.70
N LYS A 331 -14.22 -34.98 4.27
CA LYS A 331 -15.31 -34.22 4.87
C LYS A 331 -14.83 -33.27 5.97
N SER A 332 -13.78 -33.64 6.72
CA SER A 332 -13.16 -32.77 7.72
C SER A 332 -12.59 -31.49 7.13
N ALA A 333 -12.09 -31.50 5.89
CA ALA A 333 -11.59 -30.27 5.25
C ALA A 333 -12.72 -29.27 4.98
N ILE A 334 -13.92 -29.77 4.67
CA ILE A 334 -15.11 -28.91 4.54
C ILE A 334 -15.55 -28.39 5.92
N ASP A 335 -15.54 -29.25 6.95
CA ASP A 335 -15.90 -28.85 8.31
C ASP A 335 -14.92 -27.77 8.84
N ASP A 336 -13.63 -27.89 8.56
CA ASP A 336 -12.61 -26.91 8.94
C ASP A 336 -12.81 -25.57 8.22
N ALA A 337 -13.06 -25.59 6.91
CA ALA A 337 -13.34 -24.38 6.13
C ALA A 337 -14.59 -23.64 6.66
N VAL A 338 -15.67 -24.38 6.89
CA VAL A 338 -16.91 -23.79 7.41
C VAL A 338 -16.73 -23.28 8.84
N ARG A 339 -15.93 -23.97 9.67
CA ARG A 339 -15.56 -23.49 11.02
C ARG A 339 -14.91 -22.12 10.96
N ASN A 340 -13.94 -21.93 10.07
CA ASN A 340 -13.26 -20.65 9.87
C ASN A 340 -14.22 -19.54 9.42
N ILE A 341 -15.12 -19.85 8.48
CA ILE A 341 -16.14 -18.91 7.99
C ILE A 341 -17.12 -18.52 9.12
N LEU A 342 -17.66 -19.49 9.84
CA LEU A 342 -18.58 -19.22 10.94
C LEU A 342 -17.92 -18.44 12.07
N ARG A 343 -16.64 -18.71 12.38
CA ARG A 343 -15.87 -17.98 13.39
C ARG A 343 -15.84 -16.48 13.08
N ILE A 344 -15.57 -16.10 11.84
CA ILE A 344 -15.56 -14.68 11.45
C ILE A 344 -16.97 -14.09 11.50
N LYS A 345 -18.02 -14.82 11.08
CA LYS A 345 -19.40 -14.36 11.22
C LYS A 345 -19.81 -14.11 12.68
N PHE A 346 -19.37 -14.97 13.61
CA PHE A 346 -19.61 -14.77 15.06
C PHE A 346 -18.77 -13.61 15.61
N ARG A 347 -17.48 -13.51 15.25
CA ARG A 347 -16.61 -12.39 15.69
C ARG A 347 -17.11 -11.03 15.18
N LEU A 348 -17.74 -10.97 14.01
CA LEU A 348 -18.40 -9.78 13.47
C LEU A 348 -19.76 -9.48 14.14
N GLY A 349 -20.26 -10.34 15.02
CA GLY A 349 -21.56 -10.15 15.67
C GLY A 349 -22.77 -10.32 14.76
N LEU A 350 -22.61 -10.89 13.55
CA LEU A 350 -23.68 -10.99 12.55
C LEU A 350 -24.84 -11.87 13.00
N PHE A 351 -24.60 -12.85 13.89
CA PHE A 351 -25.67 -13.67 14.46
C PHE A 351 -26.53 -12.91 15.48
N ASP A 352 -25.98 -11.85 16.08
CA ASP A 352 -26.70 -11.02 17.04
C ASP A 352 -27.40 -9.84 16.34
N ASN A 353 -26.75 -9.24 15.35
CA ASN A 353 -27.33 -8.17 14.52
C ASN A 353 -26.76 -8.19 13.09
N PRO A 354 -27.42 -8.82 12.12
CA PRO A 354 -27.00 -8.87 10.72
C PRO A 354 -27.42 -7.65 9.91
N TYR A 355 -28.22 -6.73 10.47
CA TYR A 355 -28.85 -5.64 9.74
C TYR A 355 -28.10 -4.32 9.94
N VAL A 356 -28.15 -3.46 8.92
CA VAL A 356 -27.64 -2.09 8.99
C VAL A 356 -28.78 -1.10 9.20
N ASP A 357 -28.55 -0.07 10.01
CA ASP A 357 -29.47 1.08 10.09
C ASP A 357 -29.30 1.94 8.83
N GLU A 358 -30.34 1.98 7.99
CA GLU A 358 -30.33 2.71 6.71
C GLU A 358 -30.09 4.23 6.87
N LYS A 359 -30.28 4.79 8.06
CA LYS A 359 -29.99 6.21 8.35
C LYS A 359 -28.51 6.50 8.42
N ARG A 360 -27.66 5.48 8.60
CA ARG A 360 -26.21 5.66 8.66
C ARG A 360 -25.58 6.16 7.36
N ILE A 361 -26.32 6.18 6.25
CA ILE A 361 -25.89 6.87 5.03
C ILE A 361 -25.61 8.37 5.26
N GLU A 362 -26.14 8.99 6.32
CA GLU A 362 -25.83 10.36 6.72
C GLU A 362 -24.38 10.52 7.26
N GLU A 363 -23.70 9.43 7.62
CA GLU A 363 -22.30 9.43 8.03
C GLU A 363 -21.33 9.63 6.86
N LEU A 364 -21.76 9.37 5.62
CA LEU A 364 -20.93 9.46 4.42
C LEU A 364 -20.50 10.92 4.16
N TYR A 365 -19.22 11.09 3.79
CA TYR A 365 -18.61 12.40 3.57
C TYR A 365 -18.69 13.34 4.78
N ALA A 366 -18.69 12.82 6.00
CA ALA A 366 -18.67 13.65 7.19
C ALA A 366 -17.50 14.66 7.15
N PRO A 367 -17.65 15.87 7.70
CA PRO A 367 -16.58 16.87 7.69
C PRO A 367 -15.25 16.37 8.27
N SER A 368 -15.31 15.52 9.29
CA SER A 368 -14.13 14.87 9.87
C SER A 368 -13.45 13.90 8.91
N HIS A 369 -14.22 13.18 8.08
CA HIS A 369 -13.69 12.27 7.05
C HIS A 369 -12.94 13.06 5.97
N LEU A 370 -13.54 14.17 5.50
CA LEU A 370 -12.91 15.05 4.50
C LEU A 370 -11.65 15.73 5.04
N GLU A 371 -11.63 16.13 6.31
CA GLU A 371 -10.43 16.71 6.94
C GLU A 371 -9.31 15.66 7.09
N ALA A 372 -9.64 14.43 7.51
CA ALA A 372 -8.69 13.34 7.56
C ALA A 372 -8.10 13.03 6.17
N ALA A 373 -8.93 13.01 5.11
CA ALA A 373 -8.48 12.81 3.73
C ALA A 373 -7.58 13.95 3.25
N LYS A 374 -7.87 15.20 3.63
CA LYS A 374 -7.02 16.36 3.35
C LYS A 374 -5.67 16.23 4.04
N GLN A 375 -5.64 15.91 5.34
CA GLN A 375 -4.41 15.74 6.09
C GLN A 375 -3.55 14.61 5.51
N ALA A 376 -4.17 13.48 5.17
CA ALA A 376 -3.50 12.38 4.49
C ALA A 376 -2.86 12.83 3.17
N ALA A 377 -3.56 13.61 2.37
CA ALA A 377 -3.03 14.15 1.11
C ALA A 377 -1.88 15.13 1.33
N VAL A 378 -1.93 15.99 2.35
CA VAL A 378 -0.82 16.91 2.71
C VAL A 378 0.44 16.12 3.04
N GLU A 379 0.32 15.08 3.88
CA GLU A 379 1.47 14.28 4.33
C GLU A 379 2.03 13.35 3.25
N SER A 380 1.23 13.02 2.24
CA SER A 380 1.60 12.12 1.13
C SER A 380 2.41 12.81 0.02
N VAL A 381 2.31 14.14 -0.12
CA VAL A 381 2.97 14.86 -1.20
C VAL A 381 4.47 14.95 -0.96
N ILE A 382 5.25 14.56 -1.97
CA ILE A 382 6.71 14.56 -1.93
C ILE A 382 7.22 15.80 -2.67
N LEU A 383 8.06 16.61 -2.05
CA LEU A 383 8.81 17.66 -2.71
C LEU A 383 10.12 17.08 -3.29
N LEU A 384 10.19 16.89 -4.61
CA LEU A 384 11.35 16.27 -5.27
C LEU A 384 12.43 17.29 -5.64
N LYS A 385 12.04 18.55 -5.90
CA LYS A 385 12.94 19.63 -6.29
C LYS A 385 12.39 20.97 -5.84
N ASN A 386 13.25 21.89 -5.40
CA ASN A 386 12.86 23.27 -5.04
C ASN A 386 14.04 24.24 -5.22
N GLU A 387 14.33 24.64 -6.46
CA GLU A 387 15.42 25.57 -6.76
C GLU A 387 15.08 26.98 -6.31
N LYS A 388 16.05 27.66 -5.73
CA LYS A 388 15.98 29.09 -5.32
C LYS A 388 14.77 29.38 -4.42
N GLU A 389 14.36 28.44 -3.60
CA GLU A 389 13.17 28.56 -2.73
C GLU A 389 11.93 29.04 -3.54
N THR A 390 11.70 28.44 -4.74
CA THR A 390 10.53 28.76 -5.59
C THR A 390 9.22 28.50 -4.85
N LEU A 391 9.20 27.48 -4.02
CA LEU A 391 8.11 27.16 -3.08
C LEU A 391 8.58 27.37 -1.62
N PRO A 392 7.68 27.79 -0.72
CA PRO A 392 6.29 28.17 -0.96
C PRO A 392 6.18 29.49 -1.72
N LEU A 393 5.07 29.65 -2.47
CA LEU A 393 4.83 30.86 -3.25
C LEU A 393 4.79 32.10 -2.36
N GLN A 394 5.57 33.10 -2.71
CA GLN A 394 5.73 34.34 -1.93
C GLN A 394 4.53 35.27 -2.12
N SER A 395 4.26 36.13 -1.15
CA SER A 395 3.19 37.15 -1.21
C SER A 395 3.35 38.18 -2.34
N SER A 396 4.54 38.25 -2.95
CA SER A 396 4.83 39.07 -4.12
C SER A 396 4.22 38.53 -5.42
N VAL A 397 3.88 37.23 -5.49
CA VAL A 397 3.20 36.62 -6.63
C VAL A 397 1.79 37.19 -6.76
N LYS A 398 1.48 37.81 -7.89
CA LYS A 398 0.18 38.44 -8.20
C LYS A 398 -0.59 37.70 -9.28
N THR A 399 0.09 36.93 -10.11
CA THR A 399 -0.51 36.18 -11.21
C THR A 399 0.09 34.79 -11.30
N VAL A 400 -0.75 33.78 -11.28
CA VAL A 400 -0.34 32.38 -11.53
C VAL A 400 -1.04 31.85 -12.78
N ALA A 401 -0.29 31.08 -13.58
CA ALA A 401 -0.87 30.31 -14.67
C ALA A 401 -1.05 28.85 -14.20
N VAL A 402 -2.27 28.36 -14.22
CA VAL A 402 -2.61 26.97 -13.94
C VAL A 402 -2.76 26.25 -15.27
N VAL A 403 -1.90 25.27 -15.53
CA VAL A 403 -1.76 24.58 -16.81
C VAL A 403 -1.73 23.08 -16.59
N GLY A 404 -2.00 22.31 -17.63
CA GLY A 404 -1.92 20.84 -17.61
C GLY A 404 -3.26 20.16 -17.44
N PRO A 405 -3.35 18.90 -17.95
CA PRO A 405 -4.60 18.14 -17.97
C PRO A 405 -5.10 17.74 -16.58
N MET A 406 -4.18 17.58 -15.60
CA MET A 406 -4.53 17.16 -14.24
C MET A 406 -4.98 18.32 -13.34
N ALA A 407 -4.90 19.59 -13.80
CA ALA A 407 -5.31 20.74 -13.00
C ALA A 407 -6.81 20.72 -12.62
N ASN A 408 -7.66 20.13 -13.45
CA ASN A 408 -9.11 20.06 -13.26
C ASN A 408 -9.67 18.70 -13.72
N ALA A 409 -9.13 17.61 -13.19
CA ALA A 409 -9.50 16.22 -13.51
C ALA A 409 -10.12 15.54 -12.26
N PRO A 410 -11.38 15.83 -11.92
CA PRO A 410 -11.96 15.40 -10.64
C PRO A 410 -12.12 13.88 -10.52
N TYR A 411 -12.21 13.14 -11.62
CA TYR A 411 -12.25 11.68 -11.62
C TYR A 411 -10.85 11.09 -11.47
N ASP A 412 -9.90 11.55 -12.28
CA ASP A 412 -8.56 10.99 -12.30
C ASP A 412 -7.76 11.28 -11.02
N GLN A 413 -8.06 12.43 -10.36
CA GLN A 413 -7.48 12.77 -9.07
C GLN A 413 -7.78 11.71 -7.98
N LEU A 414 -8.90 10.99 -8.09
CA LEU A 414 -9.28 9.96 -7.13
C LEU A 414 -8.36 8.73 -7.22
N GLY A 415 -7.80 8.43 -8.40
CA GLY A 415 -6.97 7.24 -8.62
C GLY A 415 -7.77 5.99 -8.97
N THR A 416 -7.10 4.84 -8.91
CA THR A 416 -7.68 3.52 -9.21
C THR A 416 -8.49 2.97 -8.03
N TRP A 417 -9.31 1.94 -8.25
CA TRP A 417 -10.10 1.23 -7.23
C TRP A 417 -11.05 2.13 -6.41
N ILE A 418 -11.84 2.96 -7.11
CA ILE A 418 -12.76 3.94 -6.51
C ILE A 418 -14.21 3.66 -6.88
N PHE A 419 -14.61 2.40 -6.87
CA PHE A 419 -15.96 1.98 -7.32
C PHE A 419 -17.12 2.81 -6.75
N ASP A 420 -16.98 3.28 -5.51
CA ASP A 420 -18.03 4.00 -4.78
C ASP A 420 -17.74 5.49 -4.60
N GLY A 421 -16.56 5.95 -5.07
CA GLY A 421 -16.16 7.35 -5.05
C GLY A 421 -17.00 8.21 -5.99
N ASP A 422 -17.32 9.45 -5.57
CA ASP A 422 -18.08 10.41 -6.35
C ASP A 422 -17.22 11.60 -6.79
N LYS A 423 -16.91 11.67 -8.09
CA LYS A 423 -16.13 12.78 -8.68
C LYS A 423 -16.73 14.16 -8.43
N THR A 424 -18.05 14.26 -8.17
CA THR A 424 -18.72 15.56 -7.89
C THR A 424 -18.36 16.12 -6.51
N LYS A 425 -17.85 15.26 -5.62
CA LYS A 425 -17.35 15.64 -4.29
C LYS A 425 -15.86 15.98 -4.30
N THR A 426 -15.15 15.67 -5.39
CA THR A 426 -13.72 15.96 -5.53
C THR A 426 -13.47 17.45 -5.65
N VAL A 427 -12.54 17.97 -4.85
CA VAL A 427 -12.06 19.33 -4.94
C VAL A 427 -10.74 19.35 -5.73
N THR A 428 -10.79 19.84 -6.98
CA THR A 428 -9.62 19.85 -7.86
C THR A 428 -8.61 20.96 -7.48
N PRO A 429 -7.33 20.85 -7.90
CA PRO A 429 -6.34 21.90 -7.67
C PRO A 429 -6.77 23.27 -8.19
N LEU A 430 -7.31 23.32 -9.41
CA LEU A 430 -7.81 24.59 -9.98
C LEU A 430 -8.90 25.23 -9.11
N LYS A 431 -9.87 24.43 -8.62
CA LYS A 431 -10.93 24.90 -7.74
C LYS A 431 -10.35 25.40 -6.41
N ALA A 432 -9.53 24.56 -5.76
CA ALA A 432 -8.94 24.88 -4.46
C ALA A 432 -8.04 26.12 -4.52
N ILE A 433 -7.22 26.26 -5.57
CA ILE A 433 -6.36 27.43 -5.76
C ILE A 433 -7.22 28.70 -5.88
N LYS A 434 -8.25 28.69 -6.72
CA LYS A 434 -9.15 29.85 -6.86
C LYS A 434 -9.84 30.23 -5.55
N GLU A 435 -10.30 29.23 -4.80
CA GLU A 435 -10.93 29.47 -3.48
C GLU A 435 -9.94 30.02 -2.47
N LEU A 436 -8.70 29.49 -2.46
CA LEU A 436 -7.64 29.90 -1.54
C LEU A 436 -7.18 31.35 -1.75
N VAL A 437 -6.98 31.74 -3.02
CA VAL A 437 -6.37 33.04 -3.34
C VAL A 437 -7.40 34.14 -3.49
N GLY A 438 -8.66 33.83 -3.82
CA GLY A 438 -9.73 34.79 -4.08
C GLY A 438 -9.30 35.84 -5.10
N ASP A 439 -9.57 37.11 -4.82
CA ASP A 439 -9.21 38.23 -5.68
C ASP A 439 -7.76 38.74 -5.47
N LYS A 440 -6.99 38.12 -4.55
CA LYS A 440 -5.64 38.60 -4.21
C LYS A 440 -4.58 38.21 -5.26
N VAL A 441 -4.82 37.09 -5.98
CA VAL A 441 -3.95 36.59 -7.03
C VAL A 441 -4.79 36.27 -8.27
N GLN A 442 -4.39 36.79 -9.42
CA GLN A 442 -5.01 36.46 -10.69
C GLN A 442 -4.66 35.02 -11.09
N VAL A 443 -5.66 34.18 -11.32
CA VAL A 443 -5.50 32.80 -11.82
C VAL A 443 -5.84 32.75 -13.30
N ILE A 444 -4.84 32.53 -14.14
CA ILE A 444 -4.99 32.26 -15.58
C ILE A 444 -5.07 30.76 -15.76
N TYR A 445 -6.16 30.24 -16.29
CA TYR A 445 -6.31 28.81 -16.56
C TYR A 445 -6.32 28.52 -18.05
N GLU A 446 -5.37 27.70 -18.51
CA GLU A 446 -5.31 27.20 -19.86
C GLU A 446 -4.67 25.80 -19.84
N PRO A 447 -5.45 24.72 -19.96
CA PRO A 447 -4.94 23.37 -19.74
C PRO A 447 -3.86 22.94 -20.76
N GLY A 448 -3.90 23.43 -21.98
CA GLY A 448 -2.97 23.07 -23.05
C GLY A 448 -3.23 21.68 -23.66
N LEU A 449 -3.59 20.72 -22.85
CA LEU A 449 -3.97 19.36 -23.21
C LEU A 449 -5.30 19.01 -22.55
N THR A 450 -6.11 18.15 -23.20
CA THR A 450 -7.46 17.80 -22.74
C THR A 450 -7.45 16.70 -21.68
N TYR A 451 -6.51 15.73 -21.81
CA TYR A 451 -6.29 14.60 -20.91
C TYR A 451 -4.82 14.17 -20.99
N SER A 452 -4.36 13.26 -20.12
CA SER A 452 -2.94 12.93 -19.97
C SER A 452 -2.31 12.33 -21.23
N ARG A 453 -3.05 11.54 -22.01
CA ARG A 453 -2.60 10.89 -23.25
C ARG A 453 -2.83 11.72 -24.53
N ASP A 454 -3.31 12.96 -24.39
CA ASP A 454 -3.58 13.84 -25.52
C ASP A 454 -2.27 14.16 -26.27
N LYS A 455 -2.23 13.85 -27.57
CA LYS A 455 -1.11 14.13 -28.48
C LYS A 455 -1.33 15.39 -29.31
N ASN A 456 -2.47 16.09 -29.13
CA ASN A 456 -2.81 17.27 -29.90
C ASN A 456 -2.07 18.51 -29.37
N MET A 457 -1.08 18.96 -30.11
CA MET A 457 -0.24 20.11 -29.77
C MET A 457 -0.93 21.48 -29.92
N ALA A 458 -2.15 21.54 -30.45
CA ALA A 458 -2.81 22.83 -30.79
C ALA A 458 -3.02 23.72 -29.56
N GLY A 459 -3.26 23.15 -28.38
CA GLY A 459 -3.43 23.89 -27.12
C GLY A 459 -2.11 24.35 -26.47
N VAL A 460 -1.00 23.70 -26.77
CA VAL A 460 0.30 23.92 -26.09
C VAL A 460 0.80 25.36 -26.30
N ALA A 461 0.75 25.87 -27.54
CA ALA A 461 1.16 27.25 -27.84
C ALA A 461 0.29 28.30 -27.11
N LYS A 462 -1.03 28.04 -27.01
CA LYS A 462 -1.96 28.91 -26.27
C LYS A 462 -1.65 28.90 -24.78
N ALA A 463 -1.39 27.71 -24.21
CA ALA A 463 -1.02 27.57 -22.82
C ALA A 463 0.30 28.31 -22.51
N ALA A 464 1.33 28.17 -23.34
CA ALA A 464 2.60 28.89 -23.20
C ALA A 464 2.43 30.41 -23.29
N ALA A 465 1.61 30.90 -24.25
CA ALA A 465 1.29 32.32 -24.37
C ALA A 465 0.51 32.88 -23.17
N ALA A 466 -0.40 32.10 -22.59
CA ALA A 466 -1.10 32.46 -21.36
C ALA A 466 -0.13 32.47 -20.17
N ALA A 467 0.71 31.46 -20.05
CA ALA A 467 1.69 31.27 -18.97
C ALA A 467 2.77 32.38 -18.97
N ALA A 468 3.18 32.90 -20.13
CA ALA A 468 4.15 33.97 -20.23
C ALA A 468 3.72 35.29 -19.52
N ARG A 469 2.43 35.46 -19.24
CA ARG A 469 1.86 36.62 -18.53
C ARG A 469 1.83 36.44 -17.01
N ALA A 470 2.14 35.27 -16.51
CA ALA A 470 2.15 34.98 -15.08
C ALA A 470 3.48 35.27 -14.42
N ASP A 471 3.48 35.37 -13.10
CA ASP A 471 4.70 35.41 -12.29
C ASP A 471 5.28 34.01 -12.10
N VAL A 472 4.40 33.00 -11.92
CA VAL A 472 4.74 31.60 -11.74
C VAL A 472 3.76 30.72 -12.51
N ILE A 473 4.24 29.62 -13.05
CA ILE A 473 3.46 28.62 -13.77
C ILE A 473 3.28 27.40 -12.86
N LEU A 474 2.05 26.94 -12.68
CA LEU A 474 1.67 25.73 -11.95
C LEU A 474 1.22 24.70 -12.98
N ALA A 475 2.08 23.74 -13.32
CA ALA A 475 1.82 22.70 -14.32
C ALA A 475 1.41 21.39 -13.65
N PHE A 476 0.15 20.99 -13.85
CA PHE A 476 -0.40 19.74 -13.31
C PHE A 476 -0.45 18.68 -14.41
N VAL A 477 0.41 17.67 -14.27
CA VAL A 477 0.61 16.59 -15.24
C VAL A 477 0.55 15.23 -14.56
N GLY A 478 0.61 14.15 -15.33
CA GLY A 478 0.65 12.79 -14.76
C GLY A 478 -0.14 11.77 -15.56
N GLU A 479 -0.74 10.83 -14.85
CA GLU A 479 -1.54 9.74 -15.40
C GLU A 479 -3.03 9.93 -15.10
N GLU A 480 -3.89 9.56 -16.05
CA GLU A 480 -5.31 9.29 -15.76
C GLU A 480 -5.41 8.08 -14.81
N ALA A 481 -6.44 8.03 -13.97
CA ALA A 481 -6.67 6.94 -13.02
C ALA A 481 -6.64 5.54 -13.67
N ILE A 482 -7.15 5.44 -14.91
CA ILE A 482 -7.19 4.18 -15.66
C ILE A 482 -5.81 3.64 -16.08
N LEU A 483 -4.74 4.43 -15.98
CA LEU A 483 -3.40 3.99 -16.39
C LEU A 483 -2.68 3.23 -15.28
N SER A 484 -3.27 3.08 -14.10
CA SER A 484 -2.77 2.26 -12.99
C SER A 484 -3.87 1.38 -12.42
N GLY A 485 -3.52 0.42 -11.56
CA GLY A 485 -4.40 -0.59 -11.02
C GLY A 485 -4.30 -1.91 -11.76
N GLU A 486 -5.26 -2.78 -11.52
CA GLU A 486 -5.31 -4.16 -12.02
C GLU A 486 -5.35 -4.21 -13.55
N ALA A 487 -4.53 -5.07 -14.13
CA ALA A 487 -4.32 -5.24 -15.57
C ALA A 487 -3.77 -4.02 -16.33
N HIS A 488 -3.48 -2.90 -15.65
CA HIS A 488 -3.02 -1.65 -16.27
C HIS A 488 -1.51 -1.47 -16.13
N CYS A 489 -0.75 -2.40 -16.74
CA CYS A 489 0.72 -2.36 -16.78
C CYS A 489 1.20 -1.47 -17.92
N LEU A 490 2.29 -0.73 -17.69
CA LEU A 490 2.92 0.13 -18.69
C LEU A 490 4.37 -0.29 -18.92
N ALA A 491 4.75 -0.51 -20.16
CA ALA A 491 6.14 -0.77 -20.56
C ALA A 491 6.95 0.53 -20.66
N ASP A 492 6.30 1.66 -20.97
CA ASP A 492 6.90 3.01 -21.00
C ASP A 492 6.38 3.82 -19.82
N LEU A 493 7.30 4.27 -18.96
CA LEU A 493 7.01 5.02 -17.74
C LEU A 493 7.23 6.54 -17.89
N ASN A 494 7.44 7.05 -19.11
CA ASN A 494 7.45 8.48 -19.36
C ASN A 494 6.03 9.06 -19.26
N LEU A 495 5.94 10.39 -19.06
CA LEU A 495 4.67 11.09 -19.17
C LEU A 495 4.05 10.83 -20.56
N GLN A 496 2.81 10.35 -20.55
CA GLN A 496 2.12 9.99 -21.78
C GLN A 496 1.63 11.23 -22.55
N GLY A 497 1.29 11.05 -23.86
CA GLY A 497 0.80 12.14 -24.70
C GLY A 497 1.87 13.19 -25.02
N ALA A 498 1.47 14.47 -24.99
CA ALA A 498 2.33 15.62 -25.27
C ALA A 498 2.64 16.44 -23.98
N GLN A 499 2.63 15.78 -22.81
CA GLN A 499 2.85 16.48 -21.53
C GLN A 499 4.29 16.97 -21.39
N SER A 500 5.29 16.21 -21.85
CA SER A 500 6.69 16.63 -21.87
C SER A 500 6.92 17.83 -22.78
N GLU A 501 6.28 17.87 -23.94
CA GLU A 501 6.31 19.01 -24.88
C GLU A 501 5.63 20.25 -24.27
N LEU A 502 4.53 20.05 -23.53
CA LEU A 502 3.89 21.14 -22.80
C LEU A 502 4.86 21.76 -21.79
N ILE A 503 5.48 20.95 -20.91
CA ILE A 503 6.45 21.43 -19.92
C ILE A 503 7.63 22.14 -20.61
N ALA A 504 8.16 21.58 -21.71
CA ALA A 504 9.23 22.20 -22.46
C ALA A 504 8.83 23.57 -23.08
N ALA A 505 7.59 23.71 -23.53
CA ALA A 505 7.05 24.98 -24.02
C ALA A 505 6.87 26.01 -22.89
N LEU A 506 6.44 25.58 -21.72
CA LEU A 506 6.29 26.42 -20.53
C LEU A 506 7.66 26.92 -20.05
N ALA A 507 8.68 26.05 -19.97
CA ALA A 507 10.04 26.41 -19.57
C ALA A 507 10.66 27.49 -20.49
N LYS A 508 10.38 27.43 -21.81
CA LYS A 508 10.83 28.45 -22.79
C LYS A 508 10.25 29.83 -22.54
N THR A 509 9.24 30.02 -21.73
CA THR A 509 8.72 31.35 -21.35
C THR A 509 9.67 32.11 -20.42
N GLY A 510 10.64 31.43 -19.82
CA GLY A 510 11.58 32.00 -18.83
C GLY A 510 10.94 32.26 -17.46
N LYS A 511 9.69 31.84 -17.23
CA LYS A 511 9.01 31.94 -15.93
C LYS A 511 9.33 30.71 -15.09
N PRO A 512 9.34 30.83 -13.74
CA PRO A 512 9.44 29.66 -12.86
C PRO A 512 8.30 28.68 -13.13
N VAL A 513 8.63 27.41 -13.37
CA VAL A 513 7.68 26.33 -13.57
C VAL A 513 7.69 25.45 -12.32
N VAL A 514 6.53 25.32 -11.69
CA VAL A 514 6.26 24.35 -10.63
C VAL A 514 5.46 23.21 -11.25
N THR A 515 6.07 22.04 -11.33
CA THR A 515 5.40 20.84 -11.86
C THR A 515 4.84 20.00 -10.72
N VAL A 516 3.55 19.68 -10.79
CA VAL A 516 2.85 18.76 -9.88
C VAL A 516 2.49 17.51 -10.66
N VAL A 517 3.03 16.36 -10.25
CA VAL A 517 2.80 15.08 -10.92
C VAL A 517 1.79 14.26 -10.12
N MET A 518 0.68 13.86 -10.76
CA MET A 518 -0.31 12.93 -10.23
C MET A 518 -0.22 11.62 -11.00
N ALA A 519 0.14 10.52 -10.34
CA ALA A 519 0.30 9.22 -11.01
C ALA A 519 0.10 8.06 -10.03
N GLY A 520 -0.17 6.87 -10.56
CA GLY A 520 -0.29 5.65 -9.76
C GLY A 520 1.02 4.94 -9.47
N ARG A 521 2.14 5.43 -9.97
CA ARG A 521 3.45 4.79 -9.92
C ARG A 521 4.57 5.82 -10.01
N PRO A 522 5.85 5.51 -9.70
CA PRO A 522 6.98 6.37 -10.06
C PRO A 522 7.18 6.38 -11.58
N LEU A 523 7.18 7.58 -12.16
CA LEU A 523 7.42 7.81 -13.58
C LEU A 523 8.87 8.22 -13.84
N THR A 524 9.37 8.03 -15.08
CA THR A 524 10.69 8.43 -15.53
C THR A 524 10.69 9.91 -15.95
N ILE A 525 10.62 10.82 -14.99
CA ILE A 525 10.41 12.27 -15.17
C ILE A 525 11.70 13.10 -15.14
N GLY A 526 12.86 12.51 -15.41
CA GLY A 526 14.15 13.23 -15.33
C GLY A 526 14.18 14.53 -16.13
N LYS A 527 13.65 14.50 -17.35
CA LYS A 527 13.58 15.68 -18.23
C LYS A 527 12.68 16.79 -17.68
N GLU A 528 11.54 16.42 -17.13
CA GLU A 528 10.59 17.36 -16.54
C GLU A 528 11.15 17.99 -15.27
N VAL A 529 11.89 17.22 -14.48
CA VAL A 529 12.62 17.71 -13.31
C VAL A 529 13.67 18.75 -13.72
N GLU A 530 14.46 18.52 -14.78
CA GLU A 530 15.44 19.46 -15.29
C GLU A 530 14.80 20.79 -15.71
N LEU A 531 13.66 20.75 -16.37
CA LEU A 531 12.94 21.91 -16.92
C LEU A 531 12.12 22.67 -15.87
N SER A 532 11.94 22.14 -14.67
CA SER A 532 11.12 22.73 -13.62
C SER A 532 11.95 23.39 -12.52
N SER A 533 11.47 24.52 -11.98
CA SER A 533 12.06 25.19 -10.82
C SER A 533 11.73 24.48 -9.51
N ALA A 534 10.56 23.85 -9.43
CA ALA A 534 10.15 22.98 -8.33
C ALA A 534 9.29 21.82 -8.85
N VAL A 535 9.36 20.67 -8.17
CA VAL A 535 8.58 19.47 -8.52
C VAL A 535 7.96 18.89 -7.27
N LEU A 536 6.64 18.75 -7.28
CA LEU A 536 5.85 18.02 -6.30
C LEU A 536 5.35 16.72 -6.93
N TYR A 537 5.42 15.61 -6.21
CA TYR A 537 4.85 14.32 -6.61
C TYR A 537 3.75 13.95 -5.62
N SER A 538 2.51 13.97 -6.06
CA SER A 538 1.36 13.81 -5.17
C SER A 538 0.73 12.41 -5.22
N PHE A 539 1.20 11.55 -6.11
CA PHE A 539 0.43 10.38 -6.54
C PHE A 539 -1.01 10.79 -6.93
N HIS A 540 -1.99 9.90 -6.80
CA HIS A 540 -3.40 10.31 -6.89
C HIS A 540 -3.89 10.66 -5.48
N PRO A 541 -4.14 11.94 -5.18
CA PRO A 541 -4.31 12.42 -3.80
C PRO A 541 -5.73 12.32 -3.24
N GLY A 542 -6.68 11.71 -3.96
CA GLY A 542 -8.05 11.48 -3.50
C GLY A 542 -8.94 12.72 -3.47
N THR A 543 -10.08 12.61 -2.77
CA THR A 543 -11.17 13.60 -2.74
C THR A 543 -10.70 15.02 -2.39
N MET A 544 -9.77 15.14 -1.43
CA MET A 544 -9.31 16.42 -0.89
C MET A 544 -7.90 16.81 -1.36
N GLY A 545 -7.42 16.21 -2.46
CA GLY A 545 -6.10 16.50 -3.00
C GLY A 545 -5.87 17.94 -3.43
N GLY A 546 -6.89 18.59 -4.02
CA GLY A 546 -6.79 19.98 -4.43
C GLY A 546 -6.52 20.95 -3.27
N PRO A 547 -7.30 20.94 -2.17
CA PRO A 547 -7.01 21.74 -0.97
C PRO A 547 -5.63 21.45 -0.37
N ALA A 548 -5.22 20.19 -0.30
CA ALA A 548 -3.90 19.80 0.21
C ALA A 548 -2.77 20.42 -0.64
N LEU A 549 -2.84 20.29 -1.97
CA LEU A 549 -1.87 20.87 -2.88
C LEU A 549 -1.87 22.41 -2.83
N ALA A 550 -3.04 23.04 -2.72
CA ALA A 550 -3.12 24.50 -2.58
C ALA A 550 -2.45 24.97 -1.28
N ASP A 551 -2.67 24.29 -0.15
CA ASP A 551 -2.03 24.63 1.13
C ASP A 551 -0.51 24.44 1.07
N LEU A 552 -0.02 23.40 0.42
CA LEU A 552 1.42 23.19 0.19
C LEU A 552 2.02 24.30 -0.70
N LEU A 553 1.42 24.58 -1.86
CA LEU A 553 1.93 25.57 -2.79
C LEU A 553 2.04 26.97 -2.16
N TRP A 554 1.11 27.35 -1.28
CA TRP A 554 1.11 28.65 -0.61
C TRP A 554 1.71 28.64 0.80
N GLY A 555 2.35 27.55 1.21
CA GLY A 555 3.06 27.44 2.49
C GLY A 555 2.18 27.46 3.74
N LYS A 556 0.89 27.13 3.60
CA LYS A 556 0.01 26.86 4.75
C LYS A 556 0.32 25.51 5.39
N ALA A 557 0.88 24.60 4.60
CA ALA A 557 1.45 23.33 5.03
C ALA A 557 2.88 23.21 4.46
N VAL A 558 3.70 22.38 5.12
CA VAL A 558 5.09 22.12 4.74
C VAL A 558 5.22 20.67 4.28
N PRO A 559 5.83 20.40 3.10
CA PRO A 559 6.00 19.05 2.60
C PRO A 559 6.83 18.18 3.56
N SER A 560 6.40 16.94 3.76
CA SER A 560 7.12 15.95 4.58
C SER A 560 7.12 14.55 3.97
N GLY A 561 6.47 14.37 2.81
CA GLY A 561 6.41 13.09 2.12
C GLY A 561 7.78 12.61 1.64
N LYS A 562 7.97 11.29 1.64
CA LYS A 562 9.19 10.60 1.20
C LYS A 562 8.84 9.54 0.15
N THR A 563 9.76 9.22 -0.74
CA THR A 563 9.56 8.20 -1.77
C THR A 563 9.41 6.80 -1.14
N PRO A 564 8.27 6.13 -1.27
CA PRO A 564 8.07 4.76 -0.75
C PRO A 564 8.63 3.70 -1.70
N VAL A 565 9.15 4.15 -2.82
CA VAL A 565 9.74 3.33 -3.89
C VAL A 565 10.80 4.14 -4.61
N THR A 566 11.83 3.47 -5.07
CA THR A 566 12.94 4.06 -5.85
C THR A 566 12.42 4.52 -7.22
N PHE A 567 12.76 5.74 -7.62
CA PHE A 567 12.39 6.31 -8.93
C PHE A 567 13.47 6.03 -9.96
N PRO A 568 13.20 5.28 -11.03
CA PRO A 568 14.18 5.01 -12.08
C PRO A 568 14.42 6.25 -12.96
N LYS A 569 15.64 6.40 -13.50
CA LYS A 569 15.94 7.39 -14.53
C LYS A 569 15.26 7.03 -15.86
N MET A 570 15.21 5.74 -16.16
CA MET A 570 14.63 5.17 -17.37
C MET A 570 14.16 3.75 -17.13
N VAL A 571 13.24 3.27 -17.93
CA VAL A 571 12.63 1.93 -17.81
C VAL A 571 13.67 0.81 -17.84
N GLY A 572 14.71 0.94 -18.67
CA GLY A 572 15.77 -0.08 -18.79
C GLY A 572 16.59 -0.29 -17.51
N GLN A 573 16.50 0.60 -16.52
CA GLN A 573 17.15 0.46 -15.22
C GLN A 573 16.47 -0.56 -14.30
N ILE A 574 15.19 -0.89 -14.57
CA ILE A 574 14.38 -1.77 -13.74
C ILE A 574 14.83 -3.23 -13.90
N PRO A 575 15.01 -3.97 -12.79
CA PRO A 575 14.69 -3.60 -11.41
C PRO A 575 15.74 -2.71 -10.76
N VAL A 576 15.32 -1.59 -10.16
CA VAL A 576 16.14 -0.71 -9.34
C VAL A 576 15.43 -0.45 -8.02
N TYR A 577 16.01 -0.92 -6.90
CA TYR A 577 15.48 -0.75 -5.55
C TYR A 577 16.64 -0.69 -4.55
N TYR A 578 16.46 0.03 -3.44
CA TYR A 578 17.54 0.35 -2.53
C TYR A 578 18.10 -0.89 -1.78
N ALA A 579 17.23 -1.85 -1.43
CA ALA A 579 17.59 -3.07 -0.67
C ALA A 579 18.10 -4.21 -1.58
N HIS A 580 18.93 -3.88 -2.58
CA HIS A 580 19.56 -4.88 -3.45
C HIS A 580 20.74 -5.55 -2.74
N ASN A 581 21.06 -6.76 -3.13
CA ASN A 581 22.23 -7.46 -2.60
C ASN A 581 23.52 -6.86 -3.14
N SER A 582 24.60 -6.93 -2.34
CA SER A 582 25.93 -6.60 -2.81
C SER A 582 26.37 -7.59 -3.89
N SER A 583 26.86 -7.07 -5.01
CA SER A 583 27.47 -7.91 -6.06
C SER A 583 28.97 -8.12 -5.80
N GLY A 584 29.57 -9.09 -6.48
CA GLY A 584 31.03 -9.31 -6.39
C GLY A 584 31.87 -8.18 -6.99
N ARG A 585 31.24 -7.31 -7.81
CA ARG A 585 31.85 -6.12 -8.43
C ARG A 585 30.87 -4.95 -8.39
N PRO A 586 30.64 -4.36 -7.21
CA PRO A 586 29.69 -3.27 -7.05
C PRO A 586 30.16 -2.03 -7.83
N ALA A 587 29.21 -1.21 -8.25
CA ALA A 587 29.50 0.07 -8.88
C ALA A 587 30.27 0.98 -7.92
N THR A 588 31.28 1.69 -8.44
CA THR A 588 32.13 2.61 -7.69
C THR A 588 31.70 4.07 -7.85
N ARG A 589 30.79 4.36 -8.78
CA ARG A 589 30.35 5.68 -9.24
C ARG A 589 31.47 6.49 -9.94
N ASN A 590 32.57 5.81 -10.32
CA ASN A 590 33.67 6.39 -11.08
C ASN A 590 33.75 5.78 -12.50
N GLU A 591 32.73 5.04 -12.89
CA GLU A 591 32.62 4.39 -14.20
C GLU A 591 32.50 5.44 -15.31
N VAL A 592 33.13 5.14 -16.47
CA VAL A 592 33.02 5.99 -17.65
C VAL A 592 31.66 5.76 -18.32
N LEU A 593 30.82 6.78 -18.36
CA LEU A 593 29.50 6.72 -18.99
C LEU A 593 29.57 6.90 -20.49
N LEU A 594 28.51 6.52 -21.19
CA LEU A 594 28.41 6.42 -22.65
C LEU A 594 28.95 7.64 -23.40
N ASN A 595 28.60 8.85 -22.95
CA ASN A 595 28.99 10.12 -23.63
C ASN A 595 30.44 10.51 -23.35
N ASP A 596 31.10 9.89 -22.37
CA ASP A 596 32.47 10.20 -21.96
C ASP A 596 33.46 9.13 -22.45
N ILE A 597 32.97 8.12 -23.20
CA ILE A 597 33.82 7.07 -23.76
C ILE A 597 34.72 7.67 -24.85
N PRO A 598 36.08 7.59 -24.71
CA PRO A 598 36.97 8.05 -25.73
C PRO A 598 36.81 7.28 -27.05
N LEU A 599 37.10 7.95 -28.16
CA LEU A 599 37.21 7.25 -29.44
C LEU A 599 38.33 6.21 -29.36
N GLU A 600 38.09 5.03 -29.96
CA GLU A 600 39.01 3.90 -29.96
C GLU A 600 39.37 3.40 -28.54
N ALA A 601 38.45 3.57 -27.57
CA ALA A 601 38.63 3.07 -26.22
C ALA A 601 38.86 1.56 -26.22
N GLY A 602 39.80 1.09 -25.41
CA GLY A 602 40.07 -0.34 -25.23
C GLY A 602 38.86 -1.04 -24.61
N GLN A 603 38.56 -2.28 -25.02
CA GLN A 603 37.34 -3.01 -24.62
C GLN A 603 37.19 -3.23 -23.09
N THR A 604 38.27 -3.08 -22.33
CA THR A 604 38.26 -3.24 -20.86
C THR A 604 38.48 -1.93 -20.10
N SER A 605 38.50 -0.76 -20.80
CA SER A 605 38.88 0.53 -20.21
C SER A 605 37.78 1.21 -19.40
N LEU A 606 36.53 0.70 -19.46
CA LEU A 606 35.35 1.34 -18.86
C LEU A 606 35.09 0.92 -17.41
N GLY A 607 35.92 0.03 -16.87
CA GLY A 607 35.71 -0.62 -15.59
C GLY A 607 34.96 -1.95 -15.72
N CYS A 608 35.16 -2.84 -14.73
CA CYS A 608 34.52 -4.15 -14.68
C CYS A 608 33.60 -4.23 -13.46
N THR A 609 32.64 -3.30 -13.36
CA THR A 609 31.68 -3.18 -12.25
C THR A 609 30.24 -3.27 -12.75
N SER A 610 29.28 -3.38 -11.85
CA SER A 610 27.85 -3.57 -12.16
C SER A 610 27.16 -2.19 -12.30
N PHE A 611 27.05 -1.69 -13.55
CA PHE A 611 26.38 -0.43 -13.88
C PHE A 611 25.83 -0.45 -15.30
N TYR A 612 25.02 0.53 -15.66
CA TYR A 612 24.56 0.78 -17.03
C TYR A 612 25.41 1.93 -17.64
N MET A 613 25.95 1.73 -18.84
CA MET A 613 26.78 2.75 -19.49
C MET A 613 26.01 4.06 -19.76
N ASP A 614 24.74 4.00 -20.02
CA ASP A 614 23.87 5.13 -20.37
C ASP A 614 23.11 5.74 -19.18
N ALA A 615 22.87 4.95 -18.11
CA ALA A 615 22.12 5.39 -16.92
C ALA A 615 22.98 5.50 -15.66
N GLY A 616 24.15 4.85 -15.63
CA GLY A 616 24.96 4.70 -14.44
C GLY A 616 24.33 3.70 -13.46
N PHE A 617 24.61 3.87 -12.18
CA PHE A 617 24.11 3.00 -11.12
C PHE A 617 22.96 3.64 -10.33
N ASP A 618 23.07 4.94 -10.04
CA ASP A 618 22.12 5.63 -9.17
C ASP A 618 20.74 5.82 -9.85
N PRO A 619 19.65 5.73 -9.07
CA PRO A 619 18.31 6.06 -9.56
C PRO A 619 18.13 7.57 -9.79
N LEU A 620 16.95 7.98 -10.27
CA LEU A 620 16.58 9.40 -10.32
C LEU A 620 16.36 9.93 -8.89
N TYR A 621 15.62 9.20 -8.06
CA TYR A 621 15.47 9.47 -6.63
C TYR A 621 15.51 8.15 -5.84
N PRO A 622 16.29 8.09 -4.75
CA PRO A 622 16.36 6.90 -3.92
C PRO A 622 15.08 6.73 -3.07
N PHE A 623 14.91 5.54 -2.52
CA PHE A 623 13.90 5.26 -1.49
C PHE A 623 14.11 6.19 -0.26
N GLY A 624 13.02 6.67 0.32
CA GLY A 624 13.03 7.54 1.49
C GLY A 624 13.32 9.02 1.19
N TYR A 625 13.58 9.40 -0.08
CA TYR A 625 13.91 10.77 -0.47
C TYR A 625 12.69 11.68 -0.46
N GLY A 626 12.89 12.91 -0.01
CA GLY A 626 11.91 13.99 -0.10
C GLY A 626 12.43 15.23 0.63
N LEU A 627 12.26 16.39 0.00
CA LEU A 627 12.65 17.69 0.53
C LEU A 627 11.54 18.31 1.37
N SER A 628 11.89 19.37 2.10
CA SER A 628 10.96 20.22 2.84
C SER A 628 11.20 21.68 2.49
N TYR A 629 10.37 22.61 2.98
CA TYR A 629 10.63 24.05 2.93
C TYR A 629 11.64 24.50 3.98
N THR A 630 11.99 23.61 4.90
CA THR A 630 13.04 23.81 5.90
C THR A 630 14.14 22.77 5.73
N THR A 631 15.24 22.91 6.46
CA THR A 631 16.39 21.99 6.41
C THR A 631 16.62 21.37 7.77
N PHE A 632 17.06 20.12 7.76
CA PHE A 632 17.33 19.36 8.98
C PHE A 632 18.79 18.92 9.02
N LYS A 633 19.36 18.90 10.23
CA LYS A 633 20.70 18.41 10.49
C LYS A 633 20.64 17.24 11.47
N TYR A 634 21.33 16.18 11.11
CA TYR A 634 21.54 14.99 11.93
C TYR A 634 22.93 15.08 12.56
N ASP A 635 23.02 14.90 13.88
CA ASP A 635 24.29 14.94 14.61
C ASP A 635 24.31 13.89 15.73
N ASN A 636 25.50 13.60 16.26
CA ASN A 636 25.72 12.87 17.51
C ASN A 636 25.05 11.47 17.54
N VAL A 637 25.12 10.71 16.45
CA VAL A 637 24.64 9.33 16.44
C VAL A 637 25.44 8.50 17.45
N LYS A 638 24.76 7.88 18.41
CA LYS A 638 25.34 7.06 19.48
C LYS A 638 24.60 5.75 19.61
N LEU A 639 25.35 4.71 19.87
CA LEU A 639 24.84 3.37 20.16
C LEU A 639 24.95 3.09 21.67
N SER A 640 23.96 2.40 22.23
CA SER A 640 23.99 1.96 23.65
C SER A 640 25.14 0.99 23.93
N SER A 641 25.52 0.19 22.93
CA SER A 641 26.65 -0.74 22.99
C SER A 641 27.23 -0.99 21.60
N ALA A 642 28.54 -1.20 21.52
CA ALA A 642 29.21 -1.64 20.30
C ALA A 642 29.19 -3.18 20.13
N ASN A 643 28.88 -3.93 21.19
CA ASN A 643 28.80 -5.39 21.18
C ASN A 643 27.48 -5.81 21.83
N LEU A 644 26.69 -6.61 21.15
CA LEU A 644 25.36 -7.02 21.57
C LEU A 644 25.17 -8.53 21.37
N LYS A 645 24.37 -9.14 22.22
CA LYS A 645 23.88 -10.50 22.05
C LYS A 645 22.58 -10.52 21.26
N LYS A 646 22.18 -11.69 20.81
CA LYS A 646 20.95 -11.90 20.01
C LYS A 646 19.67 -11.48 20.75
N GLU A 647 19.68 -11.54 22.08
CA GLU A 647 18.57 -11.19 22.96
C GLU A 647 18.55 -9.73 23.37
N ASP A 648 19.59 -8.97 23.07
CA ASP A 648 19.74 -7.57 23.45
C ASP A 648 18.86 -6.64 22.57
N VAL A 649 18.65 -5.44 23.09
CA VAL A 649 18.04 -4.32 22.36
C VAL A 649 19.09 -3.24 22.17
N LEU A 650 19.35 -2.89 20.92
CA LEU A 650 20.21 -1.75 20.58
C LEU A 650 19.40 -0.47 20.65
N THR A 651 19.79 0.45 21.53
CA THR A 651 19.26 1.82 21.53
C THR A 651 20.18 2.69 20.68
N VAL A 652 19.62 3.33 19.66
CA VAL A 652 20.32 4.29 18.78
C VAL A 652 19.77 5.68 19.07
N THR A 653 20.63 6.59 19.52
CA THR A 653 20.24 7.98 19.79
C THR A 653 20.95 8.93 18.84
N PHE A 654 20.30 10.01 18.46
CA PHE A 654 20.88 11.07 17.63
C PHE A 654 20.18 12.40 17.88
N ASP A 655 20.85 13.47 17.54
CA ASP A 655 20.29 14.81 17.59
C ASP A 655 19.75 15.19 16.23
N LEU A 656 18.51 15.66 16.17
CA LEU A 656 17.88 16.22 14.98
C LEU A 656 17.56 17.69 15.22
N GLU A 657 18.04 18.57 14.35
CA GLU A 657 17.88 20.03 14.43
C GLU A 657 17.23 20.59 13.18
N ASN A 658 16.22 21.43 13.32
CA ASN A 658 15.69 22.23 12.22
C ASN A 658 16.56 23.47 12.03
N THR A 659 17.38 23.48 10.99
CA THR A 659 18.32 24.57 10.66
C THR A 659 17.74 25.63 9.70
N GLY A 660 16.49 25.42 9.25
CA GLY A 660 15.83 26.28 8.28
C GLY A 660 14.87 27.30 8.92
N LYS A 661 13.93 27.80 8.10
CA LYS A 661 13.08 28.96 8.43
C LYS A 661 11.64 28.60 8.79
N TYR A 662 11.19 27.38 8.49
CA TYR A 662 9.80 26.94 8.70
C TYR A 662 9.75 25.85 9.75
N GLU A 663 8.66 25.80 10.53
CA GLU A 663 8.33 24.60 11.28
C GLU A 663 8.08 23.48 10.27
N GLY A 664 8.70 22.33 10.47
CA GLY A 664 8.59 21.22 9.53
C GLY A 664 8.75 19.87 10.21
N THR A 665 8.27 18.84 9.53
CA THR A 665 8.39 17.44 9.97
C THR A 665 9.44 16.74 9.12
N GLU A 666 10.44 16.15 9.77
CA GLU A 666 11.40 15.24 9.16
C GLU A 666 10.98 13.79 9.43
N VAL A 667 11.26 12.92 8.47
CA VAL A 667 11.15 11.46 8.61
C VAL A 667 12.57 10.90 8.78
N ALA A 668 12.99 10.73 10.02
CA ALA A 668 14.26 10.09 10.31
C ALA A 668 14.15 8.58 10.11
N GLN A 669 15.10 8.00 9.37
CA GLN A 669 15.08 6.60 8.94
C GLN A 669 16.33 5.89 9.47
N LEU A 670 16.16 4.68 10.01
CA LEU A 670 17.23 3.82 10.49
C LEU A 670 17.41 2.64 9.54
N TYR A 671 18.60 2.54 8.94
CA TYR A 671 18.98 1.45 8.06
C TYR A 671 20.06 0.59 8.70
N VAL A 672 20.06 -0.71 8.38
CA VAL A 672 21.07 -1.67 8.85
C VAL A 672 21.57 -2.50 7.69
N GLN A 673 22.84 -2.89 7.74
CA GLN A 673 23.47 -3.90 6.89
C GLN A 673 24.17 -4.94 7.75
N ASP A 674 23.90 -6.20 7.50
CA ASP A 674 24.77 -7.31 7.91
C ASP A 674 25.93 -7.37 6.91
N LYS A 675 27.16 -7.15 7.38
CA LYS A 675 28.35 -7.02 6.51
C LYS A 675 28.83 -8.38 5.99
N PHE A 676 28.69 -9.42 6.78
CA PHE A 676 29.19 -10.76 6.47
C PHE A 676 28.27 -11.81 7.08
N ALA A 677 27.55 -12.52 6.24
CA ALA A 677 26.63 -13.58 6.63
C ALA A 677 26.83 -14.84 5.77
N SER A 678 26.21 -15.93 6.17
CA SER A 678 26.26 -17.21 5.42
C SER A 678 25.64 -17.13 4.02
N VAL A 679 24.86 -16.07 3.75
CA VAL A 679 24.28 -15.72 2.44
C VAL A 679 24.47 -14.23 2.16
N THR A 680 24.46 -13.84 0.88
CA THR A 680 24.57 -12.43 0.50
C THR A 680 23.39 -11.64 1.03
N ARG A 681 23.66 -10.57 1.81
CA ARG A 681 22.64 -9.71 2.40
C ARG A 681 22.44 -8.41 1.63
N PRO A 682 21.29 -7.73 1.78
CA PRO A 682 21.07 -6.41 1.21
C PRO A 682 22.11 -5.38 1.67
N VAL A 683 22.42 -4.43 0.80
CA VAL A 683 23.34 -3.31 1.13
C VAL A 683 22.78 -2.38 2.19
N LYS A 684 21.46 -2.29 2.32
CA LYS A 684 20.72 -1.59 3.39
C LYS A 684 19.33 -2.19 3.53
N GLU A 685 18.81 -2.21 4.74
CA GLU A 685 17.43 -2.59 5.08
C GLU A 685 16.88 -1.57 6.07
N LEU A 686 15.72 -0.98 5.78
CA LEU A 686 15.00 -0.12 6.72
C LEU A 686 14.52 -0.95 7.92
N LYS A 687 14.82 -0.49 9.13
CA LYS A 687 14.40 -1.17 10.36
C LYS A 687 13.54 -0.29 11.26
N ARG A 688 13.70 1.05 11.20
CA ARG A 688 12.88 2.01 11.95
C ARG A 688 12.73 3.31 11.15
N PHE A 689 11.66 4.02 11.42
CA PHE A 689 11.50 5.42 11.04
C PHE A 689 10.70 6.17 12.12
N ALA A 690 10.89 7.49 12.15
CA ALA A 690 10.14 8.36 13.06
C ALA A 690 9.89 9.72 12.41
N ARG A 691 8.67 10.23 12.57
CA ARG A 691 8.29 11.59 12.17
C ARG A 691 8.55 12.55 13.34
N VAL A 692 9.36 13.56 13.11
CA VAL A 692 9.77 14.52 14.14
C VAL A 692 9.49 15.94 13.67
N THR A 693 8.52 16.60 14.28
CA THR A 693 8.19 18.00 13.99
C THR A 693 9.03 18.91 14.85
N LEU A 694 9.69 19.89 14.22
CA LEU A 694 10.62 20.85 14.85
C LEU A 694 10.34 22.27 14.35
N LYS A 695 10.35 23.22 15.28
CA LYS A 695 10.36 24.66 14.96
C LYS A 695 11.74 25.10 14.47
N PRO A 696 11.84 26.24 13.75
CA PRO A 696 13.14 26.82 13.37
C PRO A 696 14.08 26.93 14.57
N GLY A 697 15.30 26.39 14.45
CA GLY A 697 16.31 26.33 15.51
C GLY A 697 16.03 25.34 16.63
N GLU A 698 14.93 24.59 16.58
CA GLU A 698 14.65 23.56 17.57
C GLU A 698 15.50 22.32 17.30
N LYS A 699 16.04 21.76 18.41
CA LYS A 699 16.83 20.54 18.41
C LYS A 699 16.21 19.53 19.37
N LYS A 700 16.03 18.28 18.93
CA LYS A 700 15.56 17.17 19.75
C LYS A 700 16.54 16.01 19.70
N ASN A 701 16.72 15.34 20.84
CA ASN A 701 17.34 14.04 20.87
C ASN A 701 16.27 12.99 20.57
N VAL A 702 16.51 12.18 19.53
CA VAL A 702 15.62 11.12 19.03
C VAL A 702 16.24 9.78 19.35
N SER A 703 15.42 8.79 19.64
CA SER A 703 15.86 7.43 19.96
C SER A 703 15.10 6.39 19.16
N PHE A 704 15.83 5.39 18.67
CA PHE A 704 15.28 4.15 18.10
C PHE A 704 15.68 2.97 18.98
N GLU A 705 14.73 2.07 19.18
CA GLU A 705 14.93 0.78 19.83
C GLU A 705 14.93 -0.30 18.75
N LEU A 706 16.01 -1.07 18.64
CA LEU A 706 16.17 -2.17 17.68
C LEU A 706 16.49 -3.45 18.43
N PRO A 707 15.53 -4.34 18.69
CA PRO A 707 15.80 -5.69 19.14
C PRO A 707 16.71 -6.39 18.14
N ILE A 708 17.83 -6.97 18.60
CA ILE A 708 18.78 -7.64 17.71
C ILE A 708 18.12 -8.85 17.02
N SER A 709 17.16 -9.49 17.67
CA SER A 709 16.36 -10.59 17.08
C SER A 709 15.64 -10.21 15.78
N GLU A 710 15.35 -8.91 15.54
CA GLU A 710 14.73 -8.43 14.28
C GLU A 710 15.72 -8.35 13.10
N LEU A 711 17.00 -8.59 13.34
CA LEU A 711 18.03 -8.75 12.30
C LEU A 711 18.09 -10.19 11.78
N ALA A 712 17.26 -11.10 12.30
CA ALA A 712 17.19 -12.47 11.85
C ALA A 712 16.79 -12.57 10.36
N PHE A 713 17.44 -13.47 9.67
CA PHE A 713 17.21 -13.81 8.26
C PHE A 713 17.27 -15.33 8.08
N TRP A 714 16.81 -15.81 6.93
CA TRP A 714 16.91 -17.23 6.59
C TRP A 714 18.30 -17.53 6.04
N ASN A 715 19.11 -18.22 6.84
CA ASN A 715 20.52 -18.50 6.57
C ASN A 715 20.72 -19.57 5.46
N ILE A 716 21.97 -20.00 5.24
CA ILE A 716 22.30 -21.00 4.20
C ILE A 716 21.55 -22.32 4.42
N ASP A 717 21.31 -22.70 5.68
CA ASP A 717 20.64 -23.93 6.09
C ASP A 717 19.09 -23.79 6.18
N MET A 718 18.54 -22.66 5.72
CA MET A 718 17.11 -22.31 5.83
C MET A 718 16.59 -22.31 7.28
N VAL A 719 17.40 -21.79 8.19
CA VAL A 719 17.04 -21.51 9.60
C VAL A 719 16.97 -20.01 9.81
N LYS A 720 15.84 -19.51 10.37
CA LYS A 720 15.69 -18.09 10.70
C LYS A 720 16.51 -17.78 11.96
N THR A 721 17.60 -17.03 11.80
CA THR A 721 18.51 -16.69 12.90
C THR A 721 19.25 -15.38 12.66
N VAL A 722 19.76 -14.79 13.73
CA VAL A 722 20.79 -13.75 13.67
C VAL A 722 22.15 -14.45 13.72
N GLU A 723 23.05 -14.15 12.80
CA GLU A 723 24.43 -14.65 12.84
C GLU A 723 25.32 -13.65 13.59
N ALA A 724 26.31 -14.15 14.32
CA ALA A 724 27.31 -13.31 14.94
C ALA A 724 28.19 -12.69 13.87
N GLY A 725 28.48 -11.40 13.94
CA GLY A 725 29.22 -10.70 12.89
C GLY A 725 29.26 -9.20 13.08
N ASP A 726 29.81 -8.53 12.08
CA ASP A 726 29.91 -7.07 12.00
C ASP A 726 28.71 -6.50 11.26
N PHE A 727 28.10 -5.47 11.83
CA PHE A 727 26.95 -4.75 11.27
C PHE A 727 27.28 -3.28 11.07
N ALA A 728 26.70 -2.69 10.03
CA ALA A 728 26.69 -1.25 9.80
C ALA A 728 25.28 -0.70 9.96
N LEU A 729 25.19 0.53 10.41
CA LEU A 729 23.94 1.23 10.68
C LEU A 729 24.03 2.68 10.20
N TRP A 730 22.93 3.22 9.68
CA TRP A 730 22.79 4.62 9.26
C TRP A 730 21.51 5.20 9.86
N VAL A 731 21.61 6.42 10.37
CA VAL A 731 20.45 7.28 10.63
C VAL A 731 20.46 8.39 9.58
N ALA A 732 19.42 8.47 8.76
CA ALA A 732 19.45 9.26 7.55
C ALA A 732 18.07 9.75 7.11
N PRO A 733 17.98 10.80 6.25
CA PRO A 733 16.72 11.22 5.65
C PRO A 733 16.26 10.32 4.48
N ASP A 734 17.15 9.47 3.92
CA ASP A 734 16.90 8.56 2.80
C ASP A 734 17.92 7.41 2.75
N SER A 735 17.72 6.46 1.84
CA SER A 735 18.53 5.24 1.74
C SER A 735 19.96 5.46 1.20
N GLN A 736 20.27 6.61 0.59
CA GLN A 736 21.61 6.92 0.07
C GLN A 736 22.44 7.83 0.98
N SER A 737 21.79 8.45 1.96
CA SER A 737 22.41 9.41 2.88
C SER A 737 22.87 8.77 4.19
N GLY A 738 23.50 9.59 5.05
CA GLY A 738 23.93 9.24 6.42
C GLY A 738 25.35 8.72 6.53
N GLU A 739 25.91 8.85 7.73
CA GLU A 739 27.21 8.31 8.08
C GLU A 739 27.10 6.88 8.61
N GLU A 740 28.07 6.06 8.27
CA GLU A 740 28.12 4.64 8.67
C GLU A 740 28.62 4.52 10.13
N VAL A 741 27.86 3.85 10.98
CA VAL A 741 28.23 3.53 12.35
C VAL A 741 28.21 2.01 12.52
N PHE A 742 29.19 1.47 13.23
CA PHE A 742 29.39 0.02 13.35
C PHE A 742 29.02 -0.52 14.72
N PHE A 743 28.49 -1.74 14.72
CA PHE A 743 28.34 -2.56 15.91
C PHE A 743 28.57 -4.03 15.56
N LYS A 744 28.68 -4.85 16.58
CA LYS A 744 28.91 -6.29 16.43
C LYS A 744 27.87 -7.08 17.21
N VAL A 745 27.35 -8.13 16.60
CA VAL A 745 26.59 -9.17 17.29
C VAL A 745 27.57 -10.28 17.70
N VAL A 746 27.55 -10.65 18.97
CA VAL A 746 28.37 -11.70 19.56
C VAL A 746 27.47 -12.86 20.02
N ASP A 747 28.09 -14.07 20.14
CA ASP A 747 27.37 -15.26 20.59
C ASP A 747 26.95 -15.19 22.07
#